data_45e41299d43d0f632b73c56ece946ad0
#
_entry.id   45e41299d43d0f632b73c56ece946ad0
#
_cell.length_a   1.000
_cell.length_b   1.000
_cell.length_c   1.000
_cell.angle_alpha   90.00
_cell.angle_beta   90.00
_cell.angle_gamma   90.00
#
_symmetry.space_group_name_H-M   'P 1'
#
loop_
_entity.id
_entity.type
_entity.pdbx_description
1 polymer ?
#
loop_
_entity_poly.entity_id
_entity_poly.type
_entity_poly.pdbx_seq_one_letter_code
_entity_poly.pdbx_strand_id
1 'polypeptide(L)'
;MKSLFLSDRFGLLRSRAFLALLLLPCVLLAQNPRGALRGTVQDLTGGRIASAKIVVLAGESTFRREAASNDRGEFRIDDLVPGNYRVSVNAAGFAEAASEVHVNVSYVQEMSVILRPEAVQQTVNVQGQASSITTQPMDTSSAVQQAIITSHDLDTIPLPARSFANIAYMAPGTEPVEPSDPTKARITAVSTGGSSGLNNEVSVDGIDNSDDWIGGFLQNFSPEAVQEFAIRTAQTDADTGRTTGTSVVITTKRGTNEWHSDDAFFDRAAALNARFPIDNPAPNPKQPFSRQNYVGSGGGPIVKDKVWFYSSFEFIHEDASIAYSNPSQTQFQALSQLAEQGLIDVNGTTVPSIAVPSSIPVPFRDSDGTVRFDWQQSDRSQWFLRISGDSYLTHNALVQQGTLPSTGATTHNNYFNFAIGDQFTFSSDWLGSFVFGGSLLHLTQTRNSDLGFALAFPFSSTTATTSGLETFGDNQFVTAITAFPILRNQEKYQVRYDVTHTTGKHAPRFGINFLHEPVMSGALTANAETLVSFVLDPTDYAADPAQFTTDLTACSATPSPLVTPNTTCSVTPAGDGSFSQNVQRLGLYAEDSWRVTRNFTVNYGLRYDTTFGLFDASGRGQAQNPFLLALDPSTAPFLGTAPHDYRKAFAPRVGVAYSPGDSGKTVIRAGFGMYYDDLAQNGWVSAFEAVNDTNVATGGGVAAPSIIDPHYHTPYAIHATGGVQHAFNANWTLSTDFTLETGMHGYREYTFPNATFGSLNVFRSDNRSSYKALKVHLQGNVAKRLSLVANYTLSSAKTWGCVLGELFDYVNRVCNPLDAFAPGDYGPSGEDVTHRAVLIGTFRAPGGFEVSFLSQAESGRPITLTNANGTDRAVVDGVKTTLDEFRGTPYIQTDLRVSRPIHFRERYTATPFIEFFNLFNRNNPGANYVTNVAILPVNDPNNVTGLCLNPACTEITPVTSGKQLLVPAGALGDFFGPGTTVGIPFAAQLGVRLTF
;
A
#
# COMPACT_ATOMS: atom_id res chain seq x y z
N MET A 1 -3.04 39.09 39.66
CA MET A 1 -3.32 40.02 38.57
C MET A 1 -2.03 40.61 38.01
N LYS A 2 -1.10 39.82 37.49
CA LYS A 2 0.12 40.22 36.78
C LYS A 2 0.80 39.01 36.11
N SER A 3 0.11 38.32 35.20
CA SER A 3 0.70 37.25 34.39
C SER A 3 0.00 37.03 33.04
N LEU A 4 -0.63 38.07 32.49
CA LEU A 4 -1.47 37.99 31.30
C LEU A 4 -1.00 38.91 30.14
N PHE A 5 0.25 39.37 30.13
CA PHE A 5 0.71 40.31 29.11
C PHE A 5 1.98 39.91 28.34
N LEU A 6 2.43 38.68 28.42
CA LEU A 6 3.65 38.24 27.68
C LEU A 6 3.40 37.18 26.57
N SER A 7 2.19 36.65 26.44
CA SER A 7 1.87 35.65 25.39
C SER A 7 1.49 36.25 24.02
N ASP A 8 0.98 37.47 24.00
CA ASP A 8 0.46 38.09 22.77
C ASP A 8 1.51 38.65 21.80
N ARG A 9 2.73 38.95 22.28
CA ARG A 9 3.78 39.46 21.38
C ARG A 9 4.46 38.35 20.53
N PHE A 10 4.46 37.12 20.99
CA PHE A 10 5.00 36.00 20.21
C PHE A 10 4.02 35.48 19.17
N GLY A 11 2.72 35.55 19.40
CA GLY A 11 1.69 35.23 18.41
C GLY A 11 1.65 36.18 17.24
N LEU A 12 1.84 37.48 17.48
CA LEU A 12 1.88 38.53 16.44
C LEU A 12 3.15 38.49 15.58
N LEU A 13 4.27 38.02 16.12
CA LEU A 13 5.50 37.82 15.33
C LEU A 13 5.39 36.56 14.43
N ARG A 14 4.76 35.50 14.92
CA ARG A 14 4.52 34.29 14.10
C ARG A 14 3.53 34.57 12.97
N SER A 15 2.46 35.33 13.23
CA SER A 15 1.49 35.66 12.18
C SER A 15 2.06 36.65 11.15
N ARG A 16 2.94 37.55 11.55
CA ARG A 16 3.62 38.47 10.61
C ARG A 16 4.71 37.78 9.82
N ALA A 17 5.42 36.81 10.39
CA ALA A 17 6.35 35.94 9.67
C ALA A 17 5.63 35.03 8.67
N PHE A 18 4.46 34.53 9.04
CA PHE A 18 3.63 33.73 8.15
C PHE A 18 3.02 34.56 7.00
N LEU A 19 2.60 35.79 7.29
CA LEU A 19 2.11 36.75 6.28
C LEU A 19 3.22 37.27 5.38
N ALA A 20 4.45 37.45 5.92
CA ALA A 20 5.62 37.81 5.14
C ALA A 20 6.13 36.66 4.25
N LEU A 21 5.95 35.41 4.68
CA LEU A 21 6.22 34.22 3.85
C LEU A 21 5.24 34.11 2.68
N LEU A 22 4.00 34.55 2.85
CA LEU A 22 2.95 34.59 1.81
C LEU A 22 3.18 35.75 0.80
N LEU A 23 4.00 36.73 1.13
CA LEU A 23 4.25 37.90 0.29
C LEU A 23 5.63 37.90 -0.42
N LEU A 24 6.45 36.88 -0.17
CA LEU A 24 7.62 36.65 -1.01
C LEU A 24 7.16 36.01 -2.33
N PRO A 25 7.38 36.59 -3.47
CA PRO A 25 7.26 35.87 -4.75
C PRO A 25 8.49 34.98 -4.89
N CYS A 26 8.60 33.99 -4.03
CA CYS A 26 9.54 32.91 -4.24
C CYS A 26 9.03 32.06 -5.38
N VAL A 27 9.84 31.86 -6.39
CA VAL A 27 9.66 30.87 -7.44
C VAL A 27 9.79 29.50 -6.77
N LEU A 28 8.67 28.96 -6.31
CA LEU A 28 8.57 27.69 -5.58
C LEU A 28 7.97 26.64 -6.52
N LEU A 29 8.39 25.39 -6.45
CA LEU A 29 8.35 24.44 -7.56
C LEU A 29 8.03 22.98 -7.07
N ALA A 30 7.02 22.22 -7.61
CA ALA A 30 6.61 20.91 -7.15
C ALA A 30 5.91 19.95 -8.16
N GLN A 31 5.55 18.72 -7.83
CA GLN A 31 5.08 17.61 -8.69
C GLN A 31 3.64 17.70 -9.22
N ASN A 32 3.35 17.10 -10.40
CA ASN A 32 2.05 17.18 -11.06
C ASN A 32 1.56 15.84 -11.64
N PRO A 33 0.35 15.35 -11.29
CA PRO A 33 -0.27 14.17 -11.90
C PRO A 33 -0.87 14.50 -13.27
N ARG A 34 -0.06 14.93 -14.21
CA ARG A 34 -0.48 15.44 -15.52
C ARG A 34 0.23 14.72 -16.65
N GLY A 35 -0.41 14.71 -17.81
CA GLY A 35 0.19 14.22 -19.05
C GLY A 35 0.72 15.36 -19.92
N ALA A 36 1.33 14.99 -21.03
CA ALA A 36 1.79 15.91 -22.06
C ALA A 36 1.41 15.39 -23.45
N LEU A 37 1.24 16.30 -24.38
CA LEU A 37 1.04 16.02 -25.80
C LEU A 37 2.24 16.52 -26.58
N ARG A 38 2.83 15.65 -27.39
CA ARG A 38 3.93 15.97 -28.31
C ARG A 38 3.58 15.54 -29.71
N GLY A 39 3.99 16.29 -30.71
CA GLY A 39 3.70 15.86 -32.07
C GLY A 39 4.51 16.54 -33.13
N THR A 40 4.24 16.12 -34.36
CA THR A 40 4.85 16.68 -35.57
C THR A 40 3.78 17.04 -36.57
N VAL A 41 3.93 18.21 -37.22
CA VAL A 41 3.11 18.68 -38.33
C VAL A 41 3.87 18.52 -39.63
N GLN A 42 3.27 17.84 -40.61
CA GLN A 42 3.87 17.57 -41.89
C GLN A 42 2.83 17.63 -43.03
N ASP A 43 3.32 17.85 -44.27
CA ASP A 43 2.49 17.74 -45.47
C ASP A 43 2.36 16.27 -45.97
N LEU A 44 1.66 16.08 -47.06
CA LEU A 44 1.48 14.75 -47.69
C LEU A 44 2.78 14.14 -48.24
N THR A 45 3.81 14.92 -48.41
CA THR A 45 5.13 14.47 -48.89
C THR A 45 6.09 14.16 -47.77
N GLY A 46 5.67 14.42 -46.51
CA GLY A 46 6.49 14.28 -45.33
C GLY A 46 7.31 15.55 -45.00
N GLY A 47 7.14 16.63 -45.79
CA GLY A 47 7.74 17.95 -45.52
C GLY A 47 7.23 18.53 -44.22
N ARG A 48 8.13 19.01 -43.37
CA ARG A 48 7.80 19.56 -42.02
C ARG A 48 7.28 20.97 -42.16
N ILE A 49 6.21 21.29 -41.42
CA ILE A 49 5.52 22.58 -41.44
C ILE A 49 5.83 23.33 -40.15
N ALA A 50 6.60 24.41 -40.28
CA ALA A 50 6.89 25.33 -39.17
C ALA A 50 5.77 26.32 -38.95
N SER A 51 5.71 26.86 -37.72
CA SER A 51 4.74 27.89 -37.30
C SER A 51 3.27 27.51 -37.50
N ALA A 52 2.96 26.21 -37.61
CA ALA A 52 1.56 25.76 -37.58
C ALA A 52 0.99 26.04 -36.17
N LYS A 53 -0.21 26.57 -36.13
CA LYS A 53 -0.93 26.82 -34.89
C LYS A 53 -1.63 25.54 -34.44
N ILE A 54 -1.30 25.06 -33.26
CA ILE A 54 -1.91 23.89 -32.62
C ILE A 54 -2.82 24.38 -31.49
N VAL A 55 -4.09 23.97 -31.53
CA VAL A 55 -5.07 24.25 -30.49
C VAL A 55 -5.53 22.92 -29.92
N VAL A 56 -5.35 22.75 -28.62
CA VAL A 56 -5.82 21.60 -27.87
C VAL A 56 -6.99 22.04 -27.00
N LEU A 57 -8.13 21.44 -27.23
CA LEU A 57 -9.40 21.72 -26.53
C LEU A 57 -9.84 20.45 -25.82
N ALA A 58 -10.09 20.52 -24.50
CA ALA A 58 -10.63 19.37 -23.79
C ALA A 58 -12.02 19.02 -24.33
N GLY A 59 -12.26 17.71 -24.58
CA GLY A 59 -13.50 17.24 -25.18
C GLY A 59 -14.74 17.52 -24.33
N GLU A 60 -14.54 17.65 -23.03
CA GLU A 60 -15.61 17.72 -22.04
C GLU A 60 -15.67 19.06 -21.29
N SER A 61 -14.81 20.01 -21.63
CA SER A 61 -14.75 21.35 -21.04
C SER A 61 -14.26 22.38 -22.06
N THR A 62 -14.23 23.64 -21.66
CA THR A 62 -13.67 24.74 -22.51
C THR A 62 -12.17 24.94 -22.30
N PHE A 63 -11.53 24.05 -21.55
CA PHE A 63 -10.08 24.12 -21.35
C PHE A 63 -9.34 24.06 -22.68
N ARG A 64 -8.57 25.09 -22.94
CA ARG A 64 -7.86 25.31 -24.20
C ARG A 64 -6.39 25.59 -23.97
N ARG A 65 -5.56 24.95 -24.77
CA ARG A 65 -4.10 25.24 -24.88
C ARG A 65 -3.77 25.54 -26.33
N GLU A 66 -2.79 26.41 -26.50
CA GLU A 66 -2.25 26.73 -27.81
C GLU A 66 -0.73 26.55 -27.81
N ALA A 67 -0.20 26.07 -28.92
CA ALA A 67 1.23 26.00 -29.20
C ALA A 67 1.46 26.29 -30.69
N ALA A 68 2.71 26.52 -31.04
CA ALA A 68 3.13 26.60 -32.43
C ALA A 68 4.22 25.55 -32.73
N SER A 69 4.21 25.00 -33.94
CA SER A 69 5.28 24.11 -34.34
C SER A 69 6.56 24.88 -34.59
N ASN A 70 7.70 24.30 -34.19
CA ASN A 70 9.03 24.85 -34.43
C ASN A 70 9.49 24.70 -35.89
N ASP A 71 10.69 25.14 -36.24
CA ASP A 71 11.29 25.03 -37.58
C ASP A 71 11.39 23.58 -38.12
N ARG A 72 11.16 22.58 -37.27
CA ARG A 72 11.15 21.19 -37.63
C ARG A 72 9.74 20.59 -37.69
N GLY A 73 8.73 21.43 -37.61
CA GLY A 73 7.36 21.01 -37.57
C GLY A 73 6.96 20.33 -36.23
N GLU A 74 7.76 20.45 -35.17
CA GLU A 74 7.52 19.77 -33.91
C GLU A 74 6.80 20.71 -32.94
N PHE A 75 5.88 20.15 -32.11
CA PHE A 75 5.22 20.88 -31.02
C PHE A 75 5.19 20.04 -29.77
N ARG A 76 5.06 20.73 -28.60
CA ARG A 76 4.86 20.09 -27.30
C ARG A 76 3.92 20.97 -26.47
N ILE A 77 3.02 20.31 -25.74
CA ILE A 77 2.09 20.93 -24.78
C ILE A 77 2.15 20.07 -23.53
N ASP A 78 2.67 20.63 -22.45
CA ASP A 78 2.83 19.96 -21.16
C ASP A 78 1.66 20.27 -20.23
N ASP A 79 1.61 19.56 -19.09
CA ASP A 79 0.68 19.77 -17.98
C ASP A 79 -0.79 19.70 -18.39
N LEU A 80 -1.11 18.79 -19.28
CA LEU A 80 -2.49 18.46 -19.64
C LEU A 80 -3.09 17.55 -18.58
N VAL A 81 -4.30 17.89 -18.13
CA VAL A 81 -5.06 17.00 -17.25
C VAL A 81 -5.41 15.73 -18.02
N PRO A 82 -5.30 14.54 -17.42
CA PRO A 82 -5.72 13.31 -18.09
C PRO A 82 -7.16 13.41 -18.62
N GLY A 83 -7.38 12.93 -19.83
CA GLY A 83 -8.69 12.97 -20.48
C GLY A 83 -8.62 13.11 -22.01
N ASN A 84 -9.80 13.25 -22.63
CA ASN A 84 -9.95 13.36 -24.06
C ASN A 84 -9.80 14.80 -24.53
N TYR A 85 -9.02 15.00 -25.57
CA TYR A 85 -8.75 16.31 -26.18
C TYR A 85 -9.00 16.28 -27.68
N ARG A 86 -9.60 17.36 -28.17
CA ARG A 86 -9.62 17.64 -29.61
C ARG A 86 -8.44 18.53 -29.94
N VAL A 87 -7.57 18.05 -30.81
CA VAL A 87 -6.42 18.77 -31.30
C VAL A 87 -6.71 19.27 -32.70
N SER A 88 -6.73 20.58 -32.91
CA SER A 88 -6.83 21.18 -34.23
C SER A 88 -5.52 21.86 -34.61
N VAL A 89 -5.12 21.67 -35.85
CA VAL A 89 -3.87 22.21 -36.40
C VAL A 89 -4.17 23.00 -37.66
N ASN A 90 -3.71 24.25 -37.69
CA ASN A 90 -3.90 25.18 -38.77
C ASN A 90 -2.55 25.76 -39.24
N ALA A 91 -2.32 25.83 -40.53
CA ALA A 91 -1.14 26.45 -41.14
C ALA A 91 -1.52 27.12 -42.45
N ALA A 92 -0.84 28.23 -42.79
CA ALA A 92 -1.10 29.00 -43.99
C ALA A 92 -0.95 28.14 -45.29
N GLY A 93 -1.99 28.10 -46.12
CA GLY A 93 -2.02 27.31 -47.36
C GLY A 93 -2.46 25.85 -47.18
N PHE A 94 -2.87 25.47 -45.96
CA PHE A 94 -3.35 24.13 -45.67
C PHE A 94 -4.76 24.16 -45.07
N ALA A 95 -5.52 23.12 -45.34
CA ALA A 95 -6.79 22.90 -44.69
C ALA A 95 -6.55 22.53 -43.23
N GLU A 96 -7.45 22.98 -42.33
CA GLU A 96 -7.42 22.61 -40.91
C GLU A 96 -7.57 21.10 -40.74
N ALA A 97 -6.66 20.50 -39.94
CA ALA A 97 -6.78 19.12 -39.52
C ALA A 97 -7.19 19.04 -38.06
N ALA A 98 -8.18 18.21 -37.75
CA ALA A 98 -8.61 17.94 -36.37
C ALA A 98 -8.46 16.45 -36.05
N SER A 99 -8.05 16.15 -34.82
CA SER A 99 -7.88 14.78 -34.29
C SER A 99 -8.33 14.75 -32.83
N GLU A 100 -8.89 13.63 -32.41
CA GLU A 100 -9.13 13.36 -31.01
C GLU A 100 -7.95 12.54 -30.44
N VAL A 101 -7.51 12.89 -29.24
CA VAL A 101 -6.41 12.24 -28.55
C VAL A 101 -6.73 12.11 -27.07
N HIS A 102 -6.44 10.95 -26.50
CA HIS A 102 -6.49 10.77 -25.05
C HIS A 102 -5.12 11.04 -24.44
N VAL A 103 -5.05 11.88 -23.41
CA VAL A 103 -3.83 12.17 -22.66
C VAL A 103 -3.93 11.47 -21.32
N ASN A 104 -2.98 10.59 -21.04
CA ASN A 104 -2.92 9.84 -19.80
C ASN A 104 -2.10 10.56 -18.73
N VAL A 105 -2.35 10.22 -17.46
CA VAL A 105 -1.56 10.71 -16.32
C VAL A 105 -0.10 10.30 -16.46
N SER A 106 0.80 11.22 -16.16
CA SER A 106 2.25 10.97 -16.15
C SER A 106 2.82 10.40 -17.48
N TYR A 107 2.20 10.74 -18.59
CA TYR A 107 2.51 10.19 -19.90
C TYR A 107 2.66 11.28 -20.97
N VAL A 108 3.65 11.10 -21.87
CA VAL A 108 3.82 11.97 -23.04
C VAL A 108 3.19 11.30 -24.25
N GLN A 109 1.98 11.74 -24.60
CA GLN A 109 1.25 11.24 -25.76
C GLN A 109 1.86 11.79 -27.03
N GLU A 110 2.22 10.94 -28.00
CA GLU A 110 2.73 11.35 -29.30
C GLU A 110 1.64 11.32 -30.38
N MET A 111 1.69 12.31 -31.29
CA MET A 111 0.84 12.32 -32.48
C MET A 111 1.57 12.87 -33.70
N SER A 112 1.15 12.44 -34.87
CA SER A 112 1.60 13.01 -36.15
C SER A 112 0.41 13.55 -36.94
N VAL A 113 0.47 14.82 -37.30
CA VAL A 113 -0.60 15.50 -38.01
C VAL A 113 -0.14 15.76 -39.46
N ILE A 114 -0.91 15.24 -40.41
CA ILE A 114 -0.66 15.45 -41.84
C ILE A 114 -1.63 16.47 -42.37
N LEU A 115 -1.14 17.64 -42.75
CA LEU A 115 -1.93 18.69 -43.37
C LEU A 115 -2.03 18.49 -44.88
N ARG A 116 -3.21 18.79 -45.45
CA ARG A 116 -3.48 18.75 -46.87
C ARG A 116 -3.62 20.18 -47.42
N PRO A 117 -3.25 20.45 -48.67
CA PRO A 117 -3.48 21.74 -49.29
C PRO A 117 -4.96 22.14 -49.24
N GLU A 118 -5.25 23.43 -49.10
CA GLU A 118 -6.59 24.02 -48.87
C GLU A 118 -7.61 23.68 -49.97
N ALA A 119 -7.21 23.27 -51.14
CA ALA A 119 -8.08 22.86 -52.23
C ALA A 119 -8.82 21.52 -52.05
N VAL A 120 -8.56 20.77 -50.99
CA VAL A 120 -9.15 19.44 -50.67
C VAL A 120 -9.88 19.50 -49.31
N GLN A 121 -11.14 19.89 -49.34
CA GLN A 121 -11.98 19.83 -48.12
C GLN A 121 -12.30 18.40 -47.76
N GLN A 122 -11.58 17.83 -46.81
CA GLN A 122 -11.97 16.65 -46.06
C GLN A 122 -11.45 16.77 -44.64
N THR A 123 -12.34 16.79 -43.65
CA THR A 123 -12.00 16.65 -42.25
C THR A 123 -11.45 15.24 -42.05
N VAL A 124 -10.19 15.11 -41.72
CA VAL A 124 -9.59 13.82 -41.34
C VAL A 124 -9.90 13.61 -39.86
N ASN A 125 -10.93 12.85 -39.59
CA ASN A 125 -11.27 12.45 -38.23
C ASN A 125 -10.45 11.21 -37.89
N VAL A 126 -9.39 11.36 -37.11
CA VAL A 126 -8.65 10.25 -36.54
C VAL A 126 -9.28 9.96 -35.20
N GLN A 127 -10.17 8.99 -35.12
CA GLN A 127 -10.70 8.52 -33.85
C GLN A 127 -9.58 7.92 -33.03
N GLY A 128 -9.23 8.56 -31.92
CA GLY A 128 -8.43 7.99 -30.87
C GLY A 128 -9.18 6.81 -30.25
N GLN A 129 -8.52 5.67 -30.12
CA GLN A 129 -9.09 4.56 -29.37
C GLN A 129 -9.01 4.92 -27.89
N ALA A 130 -10.08 4.65 -27.12
CA ALA A 130 -10.06 4.86 -25.68
C ALA A 130 -8.87 4.10 -25.07
N SER A 131 -8.13 4.78 -24.23
CA SER A 131 -6.96 4.18 -23.57
C SER A 131 -7.42 3.15 -22.55
N SER A 132 -6.77 2.03 -22.49
CA SER A 132 -6.92 0.99 -21.48
C SER A 132 -5.57 0.29 -21.27
N ILE A 133 -5.44 -0.53 -20.25
CA ILE A 133 -4.21 -1.31 -20.04
C ILE A 133 -3.86 -2.20 -21.23
N THR A 134 -4.85 -2.53 -22.06
CA THR A 134 -4.66 -3.35 -23.28
C THR A 134 -4.27 -2.54 -24.52
N THR A 135 -4.37 -1.21 -24.46
CA THR A 135 -4.21 -0.32 -25.63
C THR A 135 -3.29 0.87 -25.37
N GLN A 136 -2.43 0.77 -24.36
CA GLN A 136 -1.51 1.86 -24.04
C GLN A 136 -0.60 2.18 -25.23
N PRO A 137 -0.49 3.44 -25.60
CA PRO A 137 0.44 3.85 -26.65
C PRO A 137 1.89 3.68 -26.17
N MET A 138 2.82 3.69 -27.09
CA MET A 138 4.23 3.52 -26.81
C MET A 138 4.89 4.86 -26.51
N ASP A 139 5.42 5.04 -25.31
CA ASP A 139 6.20 6.25 -24.98
C ASP A 139 7.61 6.16 -25.57
N THR A 140 7.96 7.09 -26.41
CA THR A 140 9.26 7.17 -27.07
C THR A 140 10.23 8.14 -26.41
N SER A 141 9.84 8.77 -25.28
CA SER A 141 10.55 9.89 -24.68
C SER A 141 11.01 9.66 -23.25
N SER A 142 10.42 8.72 -22.53
CA SER A 142 10.72 8.46 -21.13
C SER A 142 11.39 7.10 -20.94
N ALA A 143 12.24 7.01 -19.91
CA ALA A 143 12.83 5.76 -19.42
C ALA A 143 12.02 5.13 -18.29
N VAL A 144 10.95 5.78 -17.83
CA VAL A 144 10.11 5.31 -16.73
C VAL A 144 9.43 4.00 -17.10
N GLN A 145 9.50 3.02 -16.21
CA GLN A 145 8.72 1.79 -16.32
C GLN A 145 7.41 1.99 -15.57
N GLN A 146 6.31 2.03 -16.29
CA GLN A 146 4.99 2.28 -15.70
C GLN A 146 3.87 1.52 -16.40
N ALA A 147 2.76 1.34 -15.67
CA ALA A 147 1.49 0.90 -16.22
C ALA A 147 0.40 1.92 -15.86
N ILE A 148 -0.54 2.12 -16.76
CA ILE A 148 -1.69 3.01 -16.56
C ILE A 148 -2.94 2.16 -16.61
N ILE A 149 -3.78 2.31 -15.60
CA ILE A 149 -5.06 1.63 -15.45
C ILE A 149 -6.13 2.70 -15.48
N THR A 150 -7.08 2.54 -16.36
CA THR A 150 -8.13 3.54 -16.61
C THR A 150 -9.42 3.18 -15.89
N SER A 151 -10.36 4.13 -15.81
CA SER A 151 -11.71 3.86 -15.30
C SER A 151 -12.40 2.70 -16.05
N HIS A 152 -12.16 2.56 -17.36
CA HIS A 152 -12.69 1.43 -18.13
C HIS A 152 -12.17 0.06 -17.65
N ASP A 153 -10.89 -0.03 -17.30
CA ASP A 153 -10.31 -1.26 -16.75
C ASP A 153 -10.92 -1.58 -15.37
N LEU A 154 -11.14 -0.54 -14.53
CA LEU A 154 -11.78 -0.67 -13.23
C LEU A 154 -13.22 -1.18 -13.33
N ASP A 155 -13.94 -0.76 -14.37
CA ASP A 155 -15.32 -1.13 -14.59
C ASP A 155 -15.51 -2.53 -15.16
N THR A 156 -14.50 -3.06 -15.86
CA THR A 156 -14.63 -4.30 -16.63
C THR A 156 -13.92 -5.51 -16.03
N ILE A 157 -12.80 -5.29 -15.32
CA ILE A 157 -12.02 -6.38 -14.73
C ILE A 157 -12.63 -6.78 -13.37
N PRO A 158 -12.75 -8.08 -13.06
CA PRO A 158 -13.28 -8.52 -11.76
C PRO A 158 -12.34 -8.09 -10.61
N LEU A 159 -12.89 -7.41 -9.60
CA LEU A 159 -12.19 -6.90 -8.44
C LEU A 159 -12.82 -7.45 -7.16
N PRO A 160 -12.24 -8.45 -6.52
CA PRO A 160 -12.86 -9.14 -5.37
C PRO A 160 -13.19 -8.24 -4.19
N ALA A 161 -12.31 -7.31 -3.83
CA ALA A 161 -12.54 -6.36 -2.74
C ALA A 161 -12.96 -4.97 -3.20
N ARG A 162 -12.91 -4.68 -4.50
CA ARG A 162 -13.08 -3.35 -5.05
C ARG A 162 -12.11 -2.30 -4.46
N SER A 163 -10.98 -2.75 -3.94
CA SER A 163 -9.88 -1.86 -3.56
C SER A 163 -9.07 -1.49 -4.80
N PHE A 164 -8.71 -0.22 -4.92
CA PHE A 164 -7.84 0.21 -6.01
C PHE A 164 -6.42 -0.39 -5.89
N ALA A 165 -6.00 -0.80 -4.70
CA ALA A 165 -4.75 -1.53 -4.54
C ALA A 165 -4.73 -2.87 -5.28
N ASN A 166 -5.88 -3.54 -5.44
CA ASN A 166 -5.98 -4.75 -6.26
C ASN A 166 -5.64 -4.52 -7.74
N ILE A 167 -5.84 -3.30 -8.19
CA ILE A 167 -5.58 -2.91 -9.58
C ILE A 167 -4.09 -2.86 -9.84
N ALA A 168 -3.32 -2.49 -8.84
CA ALA A 168 -1.87 -2.44 -8.93
C ALA A 168 -1.26 -3.78 -9.32
N TYR A 169 -1.91 -4.89 -8.97
CA TYR A 169 -1.44 -6.24 -9.32
C TYR A 169 -1.40 -6.53 -10.82
N MET A 170 -2.05 -5.70 -11.62
CA MET A 170 -2.05 -5.83 -13.07
C MET A 170 -0.79 -5.26 -13.73
N ALA A 171 -0.04 -4.42 -13.03
CA ALA A 171 1.18 -3.82 -13.54
C ALA A 171 2.34 -4.85 -13.57
N PRO A 172 3.24 -4.77 -14.57
CA PRO A 172 4.41 -5.66 -14.59
C PRO A 172 5.34 -5.42 -13.39
N GLY A 173 5.70 -6.49 -12.68
CA GLY A 173 6.62 -6.42 -11.55
C GLY A 173 6.00 -5.95 -10.24
N THR A 174 4.67 -5.95 -10.15
CA THR A 174 3.94 -5.72 -8.91
C THR A 174 3.41 -7.03 -8.34
N GLU A 175 3.23 -7.08 -7.03
CA GLU A 175 2.78 -8.26 -6.30
C GLU A 175 1.78 -7.87 -5.21
N PRO A 176 0.79 -8.72 -4.90
CA PRO A 176 -0.07 -8.51 -3.77
C PRO A 176 0.68 -8.63 -2.45
N VAL A 177 0.45 -7.69 -1.55
CA VAL A 177 0.89 -7.75 -0.16
C VAL A 177 -0.36 -7.83 0.70
N GLU A 178 -0.75 -9.02 1.09
CA GLU A 178 -1.85 -9.28 1.99
C GLU A 178 -1.43 -10.25 3.09
N PRO A 179 -1.77 -9.96 4.33
CA PRO A 179 -2.31 -8.71 4.85
C PRO A 179 -1.21 -7.64 4.95
N SER A 180 -1.46 -6.47 4.39
CA SER A 180 -0.46 -5.39 4.42
C SER A 180 -0.52 -4.57 5.70
N ASP A 181 -1.70 -4.38 6.26
CA ASP A 181 -1.94 -3.73 7.54
C ASP A 181 -3.14 -4.39 8.23
N PRO A 182 -2.92 -5.14 9.30
CA PRO A 182 -3.99 -5.86 9.95
C PRO A 182 -5.03 -4.97 10.62
N THR A 183 -4.75 -3.69 10.83
CA THR A 183 -5.72 -2.73 11.35
C THR A 183 -6.61 -2.12 10.26
N LYS A 184 -6.37 -2.44 9.02
CA LYS A 184 -7.14 -1.97 7.87
C LYS A 184 -7.84 -3.14 7.17
N ALA A 185 -9.10 -2.94 6.86
CA ALA A 185 -9.94 -3.98 6.28
C ALA A 185 -9.76 -4.18 4.77
N ARG A 186 -8.83 -3.47 4.16
CA ARG A 186 -8.54 -3.55 2.72
C ARG A 186 -7.03 -3.60 2.49
N ILE A 187 -6.64 -4.10 1.32
CA ILE A 187 -5.25 -4.09 0.92
C ILE A 187 -4.75 -2.65 0.83
N THR A 188 -3.66 -2.37 1.49
CA THR A 188 -3.09 -1.03 1.59
C THR A 188 -1.67 -0.91 1.03
N ALA A 189 -1.08 -2.01 0.56
CA ALA A 189 0.24 -1.99 -0.01
C ALA A 189 0.35 -2.85 -1.27
N VAL A 190 1.27 -2.47 -2.14
CA VAL A 190 1.61 -3.19 -3.37
C VAL A 190 3.11 -3.37 -3.39
N SER A 191 3.59 -4.59 -3.32
CA SER A 191 5.01 -4.89 -3.44
C SER A 191 5.52 -4.62 -4.85
N THR A 192 6.66 -4.01 -4.93
CA THR A 192 7.43 -3.85 -6.16
C THR A 192 8.92 -3.91 -5.83
N GLY A 193 9.72 -4.40 -6.75
CA GLY A 193 11.15 -4.46 -6.51
C GLY A 193 11.55 -5.41 -5.36
N GLY A 194 10.69 -6.38 -5.02
CA GLY A 194 10.91 -7.24 -3.86
C GLY A 194 10.87 -6.49 -2.53
N SER A 195 10.22 -5.32 -2.52
CA SER A 195 9.97 -4.54 -1.32
C SER A 195 8.63 -4.89 -0.72
N SER A 196 8.43 -4.48 0.52
CA SER A 196 7.16 -4.61 1.22
C SER A 196 5.99 -3.85 0.60
N GLY A 197 6.23 -2.93 -0.30
CA GLY A 197 5.24 -1.99 -0.76
C GLY A 197 4.92 -0.85 0.23
N LEU A 198 5.49 -0.87 1.42
CA LEU A 198 5.27 0.18 2.43
C LEU A 198 6.06 1.45 2.12
N ASN A 199 7.07 1.35 1.26
CA ASN A 199 7.95 2.44 0.86
C ASN A 199 7.56 3.06 -0.48
N ASN A 200 6.30 2.95 -0.85
CA ASN A 200 5.76 3.51 -2.07
C ASN A 200 5.21 4.91 -1.81
N GLU A 201 5.56 5.85 -2.68
CA GLU A 201 4.84 7.12 -2.71
C GLU A 201 3.44 6.90 -3.27
N VAL A 202 2.44 7.39 -2.57
CA VAL A 202 1.04 7.36 -3.02
C VAL A 202 0.50 8.77 -3.04
N SER A 203 0.02 9.22 -4.18
CA SER A 203 -0.57 10.55 -4.33
C SER A 203 -1.93 10.52 -5.02
N VAL A 204 -2.85 11.36 -4.55
CA VAL A 204 -4.18 11.55 -5.15
C VAL A 204 -4.35 13.02 -5.51
N ASP A 205 -4.53 13.30 -6.80
CA ASP A 205 -4.56 14.67 -7.38
C ASP A 205 -3.38 15.54 -6.92
N GLY A 206 -2.23 14.92 -6.68
CA GLY A 206 -1.01 15.59 -6.27
C GLY A 206 -0.80 15.74 -4.77
N ILE A 207 -1.71 15.30 -3.92
CA ILE A 207 -1.57 15.28 -2.47
C ILE A 207 -1.18 13.88 -1.99
N ASP A 208 -0.26 13.85 -1.01
CA ASP A 208 0.22 12.63 -0.37
C ASP A 208 -0.92 11.86 0.29
N ASN A 209 -0.99 10.57 0.00
CA ASN A 209 -1.94 9.62 0.56
C ASN A 209 -1.22 8.39 1.14
N SER A 210 0.02 8.58 1.62
CA SER A 210 0.80 7.52 2.25
C SER A 210 0.52 7.46 3.75
N ASP A 211 0.54 6.27 4.31
CA ASP A 211 0.51 6.04 5.74
C ASP A 211 1.94 6.04 6.29
N ASP A 212 2.26 6.95 7.20
CA ASP A 212 3.60 7.05 7.78
C ASP A 212 3.80 6.15 9.01
N TRP A 213 2.72 5.51 9.50
CA TRP A 213 2.82 4.50 10.54
C TRP A 213 3.28 3.15 10.01
N ILE A 214 2.50 2.59 9.09
CA ILE A 214 2.74 1.26 8.53
C ILE A 214 3.26 1.35 7.10
N GLY A 215 2.96 2.42 6.39
CA GLY A 215 3.25 2.59 4.97
C GLY A 215 2.07 2.17 4.07
N GLY A 216 2.29 2.25 2.76
CA GLY A 216 1.23 1.99 1.81
C GLY A 216 0.18 3.09 1.73
N PHE A 217 -1.04 2.73 1.38
CA PHE A 217 -2.15 3.69 1.21
C PHE A 217 -2.74 4.13 2.54
N LEU A 218 -2.92 5.43 2.72
CA LEU A 218 -3.59 5.98 3.91
C LEU A 218 -5.10 5.79 3.81
N GLN A 219 -5.74 6.35 2.77
CA GLN A 219 -7.18 6.31 2.52
C GLN A 219 -7.47 5.54 1.24
N ASN A 220 -8.52 4.71 1.25
CA ASN A 220 -9.07 4.13 0.04
C ASN A 220 -10.00 5.11 -0.68
N PHE A 221 -10.24 4.85 -1.95
CA PHE A 221 -11.18 5.57 -2.79
C PHE A 221 -11.99 4.55 -3.56
N SER A 222 -13.30 4.79 -3.71
CA SER A 222 -14.10 3.98 -4.60
C SER A 222 -13.51 3.96 -6.01
N PRO A 223 -13.47 2.82 -6.70
CA PRO A 223 -13.08 2.77 -8.12
C PRO A 223 -13.83 3.77 -8.98
N GLU A 224 -15.06 4.09 -8.65
CA GLU A 224 -15.88 5.09 -9.35
C GLU A 224 -15.39 6.52 -9.16
N ALA A 225 -14.62 6.81 -8.11
CA ALA A 225 -13.97 8.11 -7.95
C ALA A 225 -12.74 8.28 -8.86
N VAL A 226 -12.16 7.18 -9.34
CA VAL A 226 -10.86 7.17 -10.03
C VAL A 226 -11.04 7.33 -11.53
N GLN A 227 -10.36 8.31 -12.12
CA GLN A 227 -10.23 8.50 -13.56
C GLN A 227 -9.12 7.63 -14.15
N GLU A 228 -7.95 7.72 -13.53
CA GLU A 228 -6.77 6.99 -13.94
C GLU A 228 -5.87 6.70 -12.73
N PHE A 229 -5.16 5.59 -12.84
CA PHE A 229 -4.25 5.08 -11.83
C PHE A 229 -2.94 4.70 -12.54
N ALA A 230 -1.87 5.43 -12.26
CA ALA A 230 -0.56 5.14 -12.83
C ALA A 230 0.37 4.56 -11.77
N ILE A 231 1.00 3.44 -12.10
CA ILE A 231 2.01 2.80 -11.26
C ILE A 231 3.34 2.89 -11.98
N ARG A 232 4.27 3.61 -11.39
CA ARG A 232 5.65 3.73 -11.86
C ARG A 232 6.51 2.78 -11.06
N THR A 233 6.93 1.67 -11.65
CA THR A 233 7.63 0.59 -10.94
C THR A 233 9.14 0.74 -10.91
N ALA A 234 9.72 1.59 -11.74
CA ALA A 234 11.15 1.90 -11.71
C ALA A 234 11.46 3.15 -12.54
N GLN A 235 12.62 3.74 -12.28
CA GLN A 235 13.16 4.86 -13.02
C GLN A 235 12.24 6.07 -13.07
N THR A 236 11.62 6.40 -11.93
CA THR A 236 10.77 7.60 -11.84
C THR A 236 11.59 8.88 -11.99
N ASP A 237 10.97 9.92 -12.56
CA ASP A 237 11.59 11.23 -12.75
C ASP A 237 11.86 11.94 -11.41
N ALA A 238 12.65 13.02 -11.40
CA ALA A 238 13.02 13.71 -10.16
C ALA A 238 11.84 14.39 -9.46
N ASP A 239 10.72 14.51 -10.13
CA ASP A 239 9.46 14.97 -9.56
C ASP A 239 8.91 14.03 -8.46
N THR A 240 9.22 12.74 -8.49
CA THR A 240 8.82 11.73 -7.51
C THR A 240 9.77 11.70 -6.33
N GLY A 241 9.25 11.71 -5.10
CA GLY A 241 10.02 11.60 -3.85
C GLY A 241 9.39 10.61 -2.89
N ARG A 242 9.95 10.49 -1.70
CA ARG A 242 9.46 9.63 -0.64
C ARG A 242 9.14 8.21 -1.10
N THR A 243 10.04 7.62 -1.84
CA THR A 243 9.95 6.22 -2.25
C THR A 243 11.34 5.66 -2.48
N THR A 244 11.56 4.44 -2.09
CA THR A 244 12.72 3.64 -2.51
C THR A 244 12.38 2.70 -3.67
N GLY A 245 11.12 2.63 -4.07
CA GLY A 245 10.64 1.70 -5.10
C GLY A 245 9.68 2.33 -6.09
N THR A 246 8.44 2.41 -5.72
CA THR A 246 7.31 2.67 -6.61
C THR A 246 6.61 3.98 -6.27
N SER A 247 6.09 4.64 -7.29
CA SER A 247 5.17 5.75 -7.12
C SER A 247 3.81 5.40 -7.73
N VAL A 248 2.77 5.60 -6.94
CA VAL A 248 1.38 5.42 -7.33
C VAL A 248 0.70 6.77 -7.43
N VAL A 249 0.24 7.11 -8.62
CA VAL A 249 -0.41 8.39 -8.91
C VAL A 249 -1.84 8.15 -9.30
N ILE A 250 -2.77 8.69 -8.52
CA ILE A 250 -4.20 8.57 -8.73
C ILE A 250 -4.76 9.92 -9.15
N THR A 251 -5.56 9.93 -10.20
CA THR A 251 -6.32 11.11 -10.62
C THR A 251 -7.80 10.81 -10.47
N THR A 252 -8.54 11.70 -9.78
CA THR A 252 -9.97 11.52 -9.60
C THR A 252 -10.79 12.04 -10.79
N LYS A 253 -11.97 11.44 -10.99
CA LYS A 253 -12.93 11.87 -12.01
C LYS A 253 -13.40 13.31 -11.76
N ARG A 254 -13.78 14.00 -12.82
CA ARG A 254 -14.33 15.37 -12.80
C ARG A 254 -15.64 15.48 -13.57
N GLY A 255 -16.40 16.54 -13.27
CA GLY A 255 -17.61 16.82 -13.99
C GLY A 255 -17.36 17.30 -15.42
N THR A 256 -18.36 17.16 -16.27
CA THR A 256 -18.38 17.54 -17.68
C THR A 256 -19.49 18.52 -17.99
N ASN A 257 -19.60 18.98 -19.24
CA ASN A 257 -20.71 19.83 -19.68
C ASN A 257 -22.02 19.06 -19.89
N GLU A 258 -21.98 17.75 -19.75
CA GLU A 258 -23.16 16.89 -19.79
C GLU A 258 -23.36 16.21 -18.46
N TRP A 259 -24.60 16.04 -18.05
CA TRP A 259 -24.95 15.26 -16.88
C TRP A 259 -24.75 13.78 -17.16
N HIS A 260 -24.08 13.10 -16.28
CA HIS A 260 -23.86 11.66 -16.33
C HIS A 260 -23.88 11.07 -14.93
N SER A 261 -24.33 9.83 -14.82
CA SER A 261 -24.17 9.03 -13.59
C SER A 261 -23.74 7.60 -13.93
N ASP A 262 -23.15 6.98 -12.91
CA ASP A 262 -22.78 5.59 -12.91
C ASP A 262 -23.10 5.01 -11.54
N ASP A 263 -24.19 4.24 -11.46
CA ASP A 263 -24.69 3.65 -10.22
C ASP A 263 -24.52 2.13 -10.30
N ALA A 264 -24.06 1.50 -9.25
CA ALA A 264 -23.83 0.06 -9.23
C ALA A 264 -24.29 -0.56 -7.91
N PHE A 265 -24.76 -1.80 -8.02
CA PHE A 265 -25.10 -2.64 -6.89
C PHE A 265 -24.44 -4.00 -7.06
N PHE A 266 -23.85 -4.51 -5.98
CA PHE A 266 -23.21 -5.81 -5.92
C PHE A 266 -23.78 -6.61 -4.75
N ASP A 267 -23.99 -7.90 -4.94
CA ASP A 267 -24.48 -8.80 -3.91
C ASP A 267 -23.72 -10.13 -3.92
N ARG A 268 -23.24 -10.54 -2.77
CA ARG A 268 -22.57 -11.82 -2.53
C ARG A 268 -23.11 -12.47 -1.27
N ALA A 269 -23.50 -13.74 -1.38
CA ALA A 269 -24.10 -14.49 -0.28
C ALA A 269 -23.40 -15.84 -0.05
N ALA A 270 -23.51 -16.37 1.16
CA ALA A 270 -22.93 -17.68 1.51
C ALA A 270 -23.31 -18.81 0.55
N ALA A 271 -24.52 -18.77 -0.01
CA ALA A 271 -24.97 -19.76 -0.98
C ALA A 271 -24.12 -19.81 -2.25
N LEU A 272 -23.53 -18.67 -2.63
CA LEU A 272 -22.69 -18.49 -3.82
C LEU A 272 -21.19 -18.69 -3.55
N ASN A 273 -20.80 -18.96 -2.30
CA ASN A 273 -19.40 -19.15 -1.92
C ASN A 273 -19.10 -20.63 -1.65
N ALA A 274 -17.90 -21.08 -1.93
CA ALA A 274 -17.38 -22.33 -1.37
C ALA A 274 -17.15 -22.17 0.16
N ARG A 275 -16.85 -23.27 0.85
CA ARG A 275 -16.43 -23.22 2.25
C ARG A 275 -15.07 -22.61 2.37
N PHE A 276 -14.87 -21.83 3.42
CA PHE A 276 -13.52 -21.45 3.82
C PHE A 276 -12.77 -22.68 4.34
N PRO A 277 -11.44 -22.74 4.17
CA PRO A 277 -10.63 -23.86 4.66
C PRO A 277 -10.74 -24.08 6.16
N ILE A 278 -11.03 -23.03 6.93
CA ILE A 278 -11.21 -23.08 8.38
C ILE A 278 -12.63 -23.54 8.80
N ASP A 279 -13.59 -23.56 7.91
CA ASP A 279 -14.93 -24.01 8.22
C ASP A 279 -14.93 -25.51 8.53
N ASN A 280 -15.69 -25.92 9.55
CA ASN A 280 -15.92 -27.32 9.80
C ASN A 280 -16.48 -28.01 8.54
N PRO A 281 -16.00 -29.22 8.20
CA PRO A 281 -16.41 -29.90 6.97
C PRO A 281 -17.90 -30.26 6.99
N ALA A 282 -18.45 -30.58 5.82
CA ALA A 282 -19.82 -31.10 5.74
C ALA A 282 -19.96 -32.36 6.61
N PRO A 283 -21.10 -32.58 7.28
CA PRO A 283 -22.39 -31.93 7.07
C PRO A 283 -22.64 -30.60 7.82
N ASN A 284 -21.67 -30.06 8.54
CA ASN A 284 -21.86 -28.80 9.25
C ASN A 284 -22.31 -27.68 8.27
N PRO A 285 -23.17 -26.74 8.68
CA PRO A 285 -23.57 -25.65 7.82
C PRO A 285 -22.36 -24.75 7.48
N LYS A 286 -22.40 -24.11 6.32
CA LYS A 286 -21.45 -23.02 6.01
C LYS A 286 -21.66 -21.86 6.97
N GLN A 287 -20.60 -21.12 7.26
CA GLN A 287 -20.73 -19.91 8.05
C GLN A 287 -21.61 -18.87 7.36
N PRO A 288 -22.41 -18.11 8.11
CA PRO A 288 -23.18 -17.01 7.58
C PRO A 288 -22.26 -16.00 6.88
N PHE A 289 -22.69 -15.58 5.71
CA PHE A 289 -22.00 -14.54 4.95
C PHE A 289 -22.98 -13.82 4.03
N SER A 290 -23.00 -12.51 4.07
CA SER A 290 -23.66 -11.68 3.08
C SER A 290 -22.89 -10.37 2.92
N ARG A 291 -22.72 -9.90 1.68
CA ARG A 291 -22.07 -8.64 1.37
C ARG A 291 -22.82 -7.91 0.29
N GLN A 292 -23.19 -6.67 0.55
CA GLN A 292 -23.76 -5.75 -0.40
C GLN A 292 -22.88 -4.52 -0.54
N ASN A 293 -22.60 -4.12 -1.79
CA ASN A 293 -22.00 -2.83 -2.08
C ASN A 293 -23.03 -1.97 -2.82
N TYR A 294 -23.28 -0.78 -2.31
CA TYR A 294 -24.12 0.25 -2.90
C TYR A 294 -23.22 1.37 -3.40
N VAL A 295 -23.24 1.63 -4.68
CA VAL A 295 -22.36 2.60 -5.32
C VAL A 295 -23.20 3.58 -6.11
N GLY A 296 -22.95 4.87 -5.90
CA GLY A 296 -23.54 5.95 -6.66
C GLY A 296 -22.48 6.97 -7.05
N SER A 297 -22.45 7.34 -8.33
CA SER A 297 -21.55 8.39 -8.77
C SER A 297 -22.16 9.20 -9.91
N GLY A 298 -21.72 10.44 -10.03
CA GLY A 298 -22.19 11.27 -11.13
C GLY A 298 -21.68 12.69 -11.06
N GLY A 299 -21.86 13.40 -12.16
CA GLY A 299 -21.43 14.77 -12.28
C GLY A 299 -22.07 15.51 -13.43
N GLY A 300 -21.72 16.77 -13.53
CA GLY A 300 -22.23 17.63 -14.58
C GLY A 300 -21.87 19.10 -14.36
N PRO A 301 -22.42 20.03 -15.17
CA PRO A 301 -22.14 21.43 -15.05
C PRO A 301 -23.01 22.08 -13.96
N ILE A 302 -22.39 22.81 -13.03
CA ILE A 302 -23.10 23.82 -12.20
C ILE A 302 -23.34 25.07 -13.02
N VAL A 303 -22.28 25.51 -13.70
CA VAL A 303 -22.35 26.57 -14.71
C VAL A 303 -21.68 26.03 -15.95
N LYS A 304 -22.42 25.82 -17.02
CA LYS A 304 -21.90 25.28 -18.28
C LYS A 304 -20.65 26.05 -18.72
N ASP A 305 -19.65 25.34 -19.20
CA ASP A 305 -18.36 25.86 -19.68
C ASP A 305 -17.51 26.57 -18.61
N LYS A 306 -17.92 26.56 -17.33
CA LYS A 306 -17.22 27.32 -16.29
C LYS A 306 -17.03 26.59 -14.97
N VAL A 307 -18.05 25.92 -14.46
CA VAL A 307 -17.98 25.23 -13.16
C VAL A 307 -18.65 23.88 -13.27
N TRP A 308 -17.94 22.88 -12.90
CA TRP A 308 -18.39 21.49 -12.91
C TRP A 308 -18.24 20.87 -11.55
N PHE A 309 -18.98 19.79 -11.29
CA PHE A 309 -18.79 18.94 -10.13
C PHE A 309 -18.86 17.47 -10.52
N TYR A 310 -18.25 16.66 -9.71
CA TYR A 310 -18.37 15.20 -9.70
C TYR A 310 -18.45 14.71 -8.28
N SER A 311 -19.26 13.68 -8.01
CA SER A 311 -19.32 13.03 -6.71
C SER A 311 -19.41 11.51 -6.88
N SER A 312 -18.83 10.79 -5.94
CA SER A 312 -18.98 9.34 -5.80
C SER A 312 -19.19 8.98 -4.34
N PHE A 313 -19.93 7.92 -4.13
CA PHE A 313 -20.18 7.35 -2.82
C PHE A 313 -20.27 5.83 -2.94
N GLU A 314 -19.61 5.11 -2.06
CA GLU A 314 -19.71 3.66 -1.91
C GLU A 314 -20.01 3.31 -0.45
N PHE A 315 -20.98 2.43 -0.24
CA PHE A 315 -21.30 1.86 1.05
C PHE A 315 -21.21 0.34 0.99
N ILE A 316 -20.41 -0.25 1.87
CA ILE A 316 -20.27 -1.69 2.00
C ILE A 316 -20.95 -2.14 3.28
N HIS A 317 -21.86 -3.08 3.14
CA HIS A 317 -22.50 -3.78 4.23
C HIS A 317 -22.12 -5.26 4.13
N GLU A 318 -21.28 -5.73 5.05
CA GLU A 318 -20.88 -7.13 5.11
C GLU A 318 -21.21 -7.71 6.48
N ASP A 319 -21.91 -8.83 6.50
CA ASP A 319 -22.12 -9.69 7.66
C ASP A 319 -21.42 -11.01 7.41
N ALA A 320 -20.30 -11.19 8.04
CA ALA A 320 -19.51 -12.41 8.00
C ALA A 320 -19.46 -13.07 9.38
N SER A 321 -19.16 -14.35 9.41
CA SER A 321 -18.86 -15.07 10.64
C SER A 321 -17.72 -16.06 10.39
N ILE A 322 -16.90 -16.27 11.40
CA ILE A 322 -15.78 -17.21 11.37
C ILE A 322 -16.02 -18.31 12.39
N ALA A 323 -15.80 -19.55 11.97
CA ALA A 323 -15.80 -20.69 12.85
C ALA A 323 -14.45 -20.80 13.59
N TYR A 324 -14.48 -21.44 14.74
CA TYR A 324 -13.27 -21.94 15.41
C TYR A 324 -13.33 -23.46 15.49
N SER A 325 -12.20 -24.11 15.75
CA SER A 325 -12.12 -25.56 15.80
C SER A 325 -12.91 -26.15 16.97
N ASN A 326 -13.22 -27.46 16.90
CA ASN A 326 -13.85 -28.15 18.03
C ASN A 326 -12.98 -28.12 19.31
N PRO A 327 -11.65 -28.29 19.26
CA PRO A 327 -10.80 -28.09 20.41
C PRO A 327 -10.93 -26.71 21.03
N SER A 328 -10.81 -25.62 20.22
CA SER A 328 -11.00 -24.25 20.69
C SER A 328 -12.38 -24.03 21.31
N GLN A 329 -13.42 -24.59 20.69
CA GLN A 329 -14.78 -24.53 21.28
C GLN A 329 -14.85 -25.17 22.66
N THR A 330 -14.24 -26.32 22.86
CA THR A 330 -14.18 -27.01 24.16
C THR A 330 -13.43 -26.18 25.19
N GLN A 331 -12.31 -25.59 24.80
CA GLN A 331 -11.52 -24.72 25.68
C GLN A 331 -12.28 -23.44 26.07
N PHE A 332 -12.99 -22.83 25.14
CA PHE A 332 -13.84 -21.67 25.41
C PHE A 332 -15.02 -22.01 26.30
N GLN A 333 -15.63 -23.19 26.15
CA GLN A 333 -16.68 -23.68 27.03
C GLN A 333 -16.16 -23.94 28.46
N ALA A 334 -14.96 -24.50 28.59
CA ALA A 334 -14.29 -24.66 29.89
C ALA A 334 -14.05 -23.30 30.56
N LEU A 335 -13.57 -22.31 29.79
CA LEU A 335 -13.40 -20.96 30.29
C LEU A 335 -14.72 -20.32 30.74
N SER A 336 -15.81 -20.47 29.97
CA SER A 336 -17.15 -20.03 30.35
C SER A 336 -17.59 -20.65 31.66
N GLN A 337 -17.37 -21.95 31.87
CA GLN A 337 -17.67 -22.62 33.14
C GLN A 337 -16.88 -22.06 34.34
N LEU A 338 -15.59 -21.77 34.13
CA LEU A 338 -14.77 -21.14 35.17
C LEU A 338 -15.31 -19.74 35.53
N ALA A 339 -15.73 -18.96 34.53
CA ALA A 339 -16.34 -17.65 34.74
C ALA A 339 -17.69 -17.75 35.49
N GLU A 340 -18.57 -18.67 35.09
CA GLU A 340 -19.87 -18.91 35.73
C GLU A 340 -19.75 -19.36 37.19
N GLN A 341 -18.66 -20.03 37.51
CA GLN A 341 -18.35 -20.42 38.90
C GLN A 341 -17.71 -19.28 39.69
N GLY A 342 -17.51 -18.11 39.10
CA GLY A 342 -16.86 -16.97 39.73
C GLY A 342 -15.37 -17.15 40.00
N LEU A 343 -14.74 -18.10 39.31
CA LEU A 343 -13.33 -18.42 39.53
C LEU A 343 -12.40 -17.48 38.80
N ILE A 344 -12.86 -16.78 37.75
CA ILE A 344 -12.07 -15.78 37.07
C ILE A 344 -12.28 -14.44 37.74
N ASP A 345 -11.45 -14.16 38.74
CA ASP A 345 -11.40 -12.89 39.46
C ASP A 345 -9.99 -12.34 39.38
N VAL A 346 -9.89 -11.11 38.94
CA VAL A 346 -8.61 -10.42 38.81
C VAL A 346 -8.63 -9.17 39.66
N ASN A 347 -7.93 -9.20 40.79
CA ASN A 347 -7.86 -8.10 41.73
C ASN A 347 -9.23 -7.61 42.23
N GLY A 348 -10.16 -8.52 42.45
CA GLY A 348 -11.52 -8.22 42.90
C GLY A 348 -12.50 -7.86 41.80
N THR A 349 -12.08 -7.98 40.53
CA THR A 349 -12.98 -7.86 39.38
C THR A 349 -13.31 -9.26 38.85
N THR A 350 -14.52 -9.71 39.14
CA THR A 350 -15.01 -11.03 38.68
C THR A 350 -15.53 -10.93 37.25
N VAL A 351 -15.08 -11.81 36.38
CA VAL A 351 -15.64 -11.98 35.05
C VAL A 351 -16.96 -12.73 35.17
N PRO A 352 -18.11 -12.12 34.87
CA PRO A 352 -19.42 -12.72 35.25
C PRO A 352 -19.82 -13.90 34.35
N SER A 353 -19.53 -13.84 33.08
CA SER A 353 -19.76 -14.90 32.11
C SER A 353 -19.04 -14.63 30.79
N ILE A 354 -18.75 -15.68 30.07
CA ILE A 354 -18.14 -15.59 28.75
C ILE A 354 -19.06 -16.29 27.75
N ALA A 355 -19.64 -15.52 26.82
CA ALA A 355 -20.48 -16.06 25.78
C ALA A 355 -19.64 -16.82 24.73
N VAL A 356 -19.97 -18.06 24.46
CA VAL A 356 -19.31 -18.91 23.46
C VAL A 356 -20.30 -19.22 22.34
N PRO A 357 -20.41 -18.39 21.31
CA PRO A 357 -21.29 -18.66 20.18
C PRO A 357 -20.74 -19.83 19.32
N SER A 358 -21.56 -20.37 18.44
CA SER A 358 -21.12 -21.40 17.48
C SER A 358 -20.18 -20.88 16.42
N SER A 359 -20.15 -19.58 16.23
CA SER A 359 -19.23 -18.86 15.34
C SER A 359 -19.10 -17.42 15.80
N ILE A 360 -18.00 -16.79 15.45
CA ILE A 360 -17.70 -15.40 15.82
C ILE A 360 -18.22 -14.50 14.71
N PRO A 361 -19.22 -13.62 14.94
CA PRO A 361 -19.68 -12.67 13.95
C PRO A 361 -18.63 -11.56 13.77
N VAL A 362 -18.29 -11.25 12.51
CA VAL A 362 -17.36 -10.18 12.13
C VAL A 362 -18.07 -9.26 11.14
N PRO A 363 -19.00 -8.42 11.58
CA PRO A 363 -19.67 -7.47 10.72
C PRO A 363 -18.71 -6.35 10.30
N PHE A 364 -18.78 -5.98 9.05
CA PHE A 364 -17.98 -4.89 8.49
C PHE A 364 -18.88 -3.88 7.80
N ARG A 365 -18.68 -2.60 8.11
CA ARG A 365 -19.39 -1.46 7.51
C ARG A 365 -18.36 -0.45 7.06
N ASP A 366 -18.47 -0.03 5.81
CA ASP A 366 -17.53 0.92 5.22
C ASP A 366 -18.27 1.94 4.36
N SER A 367 -17.90 3.20 4.50
CA SER A 367 -18.50 4.32 3.78
C SER A 367 -17.39 5.20 3.25
N ASP A 368 -17.29 5.29 1.94
CA ASP A 368 -16.31 6.12 1.25
C ASP A 368 -17.04 7.11 0.33
N GLY A 369 -16.57 8.34 0.32
CA GLY A 369 -17.15 9.38 -0.47
C GLY A 369 -16.14 10.40 -0.97
N THR A 370 -16.31 10.83 -2.21
CA THR A 370 -15.49 11.87 -2.84
C THR A 370 -16.38 12.88 -3.54
N VAL A 371 -16.09 14.17 -3.38
CA VAL A 371 -16.69 15.26 -4.10
C VAL A 371 -15.59 16.13 -4.69
N ARG A 372 -15.73 16.46 -5.97
CA ARG A 372 -14.79 17.31 -6.69
C ARG A 372 -15.53 18.43 -7.43
N PHE A 373 -14.97 19.63 -7.37
CA PHE A 373 -15.38 20.80 -8.13
C PHE A 373 -14.22 21.26 -9.00
N ASP A 374 -14.49 21.57 -10.24
CA ASP A 374 -13.55 22.16 -11.19
C ASP A 374 -14.09 23.50 -11.67
N TRP A 375 -13.24 24.52 -11.66
CA TRP A 375 -13.61 25.88 -12.04
C TRP A 375 -12.62 26.47 -13.04
N GLN A 376 -13.08 26.74 -14.25
CA GLN A 376 -12.36 27.52 -15.25
C GLN A 376 -12.49 29.00 -14.88
N GLN A 377 -11.56 29.51 -14.09
CA GLN A 377 -11.56 30.89 -13.61
C GLN A 377 -11.30 31.88 -14.76
N SER A 378 -10.37 31.52 -15.67
CA SER A 378 -10.02 32.27 -16.87
C SER A 378 -9.36 31.32 -17.90
N ASP A 379 -9.06 31.80 -19.10
CA ASP A 379 -8.33 31.03 -20.12
C ASP A 379 -6.94 30.57 -19.65
N ARG A 380 -6.42 31.18 -18.56
CA ARG A 380 -5.09 30.91 -18.02
C ARG A 380 -5.10 30.18 -16.69
N SER A 381 -6.23 30.07 -16.02
CA SER A 381 -6.32 29.54 -14.66
C SER A 381 -7.49 28.55 -14.53
N GLN A 382 -7.17 27.36 -14.07
CA GLN A 382 -8.14 26.29 -13.81
C GLN A 382 -7.94 25.76 -12.40
N TRP A 383 -8.94 26.02 -11.55
CA TRP A 383 -8.96 25.57 -10.17
C TRP A 383 -9.69 24.24 -10.02
N PHE A 384 -9.31 23.48 -9.04
CA PHE A 384 -10.11 22.36 -8.53
C PHE A 384 -10.13 22.37 -7.00
N LEU A 385 -11.19 21.80 -6.46
CA LEU A 385 -11.32 21.45 -5.04
C LEU A 385 -11.84 20.02 -4.96
N ARG A 386 -11.13 19.15 -4.22
CA ARG A 386 -11.57 17.79 -3.90
C ARG A 386 -11.63 17.62 -2.39
N ILE A 387 -12.69 16.95 -1.95
CA ILE A 387 -12.89 16.54 -0.57
C ILE A 387 -13.25 15.06 -0.60
N SER A 388 -12.59 14.25 0.23
CA SER A 388 -12.84 12.82 0.33
C SER A 388 -12.87 12.40 1.79
N GLY A 389 -13.69 11.43 2.10
CA GLY A 389 -13.76 10.79 3.41
C GLY A 389 -13.97 9.29 3.28
N ASP A 390 -13.44 8.55 4.22
CA ASP A 390 -13.58 7.11 4.33
C ASP A 390 -13.75 6.77 5.81
N SER A 391 -14.73 5.96 6.14
CA SER A 391 -15.00 5.55 7.51
C SER A 391 -15.45 4.11 7.54
N TYR A 392 -14.71 3.27 8.24
CA TYR A 392 -15.15 1.90 8.44
C TYR A 392 -15.20 1.48 9.91
N LEU A 393 -16.09 0.54 10.19
CA LEU A 393 -16.30 -0.06 11.49
C LEU A 393 -16.39 -1.59 11.34
N THR A 394 -15.65 -2.31 12.14
CA THR A 394 -15.80 -3.75 12.31
C THR A 394 -15.75 -4.15 13.77
N HIS A 395 -16.62 -5.05 14.19
CA HIS A 395 -16.58 -5.67 15.51
C HIS A 395 -15.93 -7.04 15.42
N ASN A 396 -15.31 -7.47 16.51
CA ASN A 396 -14.57 -8.74 16.58
C ASN A 396 -13.53 -8.84 15.47
N ALA A 397 -12.86 -7.72 15.17
CA ALA A 397 -11.79 -7.72 14.22
C ALA A 397 -10.75 -8.78 14.61
N LEU A 398 -10.55 -9.73 13.72
CA LEU A 398 -9.70 -10.90 13.97
C LEU A 398 -8.26 -10.62 13.57
N VAL A 399 -7.87 -9.39 13.77
CA VAL A 399 -6.62 -8.84 13.30
C VAL A 399 -5.43 -9.63 13.77
N GLN A 400 -5.47 -10.15 14.93
CA GLN A 400 -4.32 -10.89 15.41
C GLN A 400 -4.69 -12.22 16.00
N GLN A 401 -5.90 -12.63 15.96
CA GLN A 401 -6.23 -13.94 16.47
C GLN A 401 -7.69 -14.04 16.85
N GLY A 402 -8.33 -15.11 16.45
CA GLY A 402 -9.71 -15.38 16.77
C GLY A 402 -9.94 -15.31 18.26
N THR A 403 -10.79 -14.42 18.68
CA THR A 403 -11.12 -14.20 20.06
C THR A 403 -12.62 -14.36 20.25
N LEU A 404 -13.02 -14.58 21.50
CA LEU A 404 -14.43 -14.56 21.81
C LEU A 404 -15.00 -13.15 21.61
N PRO A 405 -16.29 -12.99 21.27
CA PRO A 405 -16.90 -11.68 21.04
C PRO A 405 -16.71 -10.71 22.24
N SER A 406 -16.76 -11.23 23.47
CA SER A 406 -16.56 -10.43 24.68
C SER A 406 -15.12 -9.95 24.89
N THR A 407 -14.17 -10.58 24.24
CA THR A 407 -12.74 -10.31 24.36
C THR A 407 -12.10 -9.89 23.06
N GLY A 408 -12.89 -9.83 21.98
CA GLY A 408 -12.47 -9.32 20.69
C GLY A 408 -12.26 -7.81 20.68
N ALA A 409 -11.83 -7.29 19.55
CA ALA A 409 -11.61 -5.87 19.36
C ALA A 409 -12.61 -5.25 18.37
N THR A 410 -12.94 -4.00 18.59
CA THR A 410 -13.67 -3.16 17.65
C THR A 410 -12.71 -2.19 17.01
N THR A 411 -12.63 -2.23 15.67
CA THR A 411 -11.83 -1.32 14.88
C THR A 411 -12.73 -0.26 14.26
N HIS A 412 -12.37 1.00 14.48
CA HIS A 412 -13.04 2.15 13.88
C HIS A 412 -12.00 3.09 13.31
N ASN A 413 -12.01 3.28 12.01
CA ASN A 413 -11.06 4.13 11.30
C ASN A 413 -11.80 5.20 10.54
N ASN A 414 -11.31 6.44 10.67
CA ASN A 414 -11.83 7.60 9.97
C ASN A 414 -10.69 8.28 9.23
N TYR A 415 -10.92 8.52 7.96
CA TYR A 415 -10.00 9.21 7.07
C TYR A 415 -10.68 10.42 6.47
N PHE A 416 -9.91 11.47 6.31
CA PHE A 416 -10.34 12.65 5.61
C PHE A 416 -9.19 13.20 4.77
N ASN A 417 -9.47 13.56 3.52
CA ASN A 417 -8.45 14.10 2.63
C ASN A 417 -9.07 15.23 1.80
N PHE A 418 -8.33 16.31 1.62
CA PHE A 418 -8.74 17.39 0.75
C PHE A 418 -7.58 17.90 -0.12
N ALA A 419 -7.91 18.42 -1.27
CA ALA A 419 -6.97 19.04 -2.20
C ALA A 419 -7.63 20.25 -2.86
N ILE A 420 -6.89 21.35 -2.94
CA ILE A 420 -7.23 22.52 -3.76
C ILE A 420 -6.02 22.83 -4.64
N GLY A 421 -6.24 23.06 -5.92
CA GLY A 421 -5.14 23.38 -6.81
C GLY A 421 -5.53 24.31 -7.94
N ASP A 422 -4.52 24.97 -8.50
CA ASP A 422 -4.64 25.83 -9.67
C ASP A 422 -3.59 25.44 -10.71
N GLN A 423 -4.03 25.38 -11.94
CA GLN A 423 -3.16 25.25 -13.09
C GLN A 423 -3.14 26.59 -13.81
N PHE A 424 -1.98 27.23 -13.81
CA PHE A 424 -1.83 28.58 -14.34
C PHE A 424 -0.89 28.60 -15.56
N THR A 425 -1.35 29.20 -16.65
CA THR A 425 -0.59 29.42 -17.87
C THR A 425 -0.03 30.84 -17.87
N PHE A 426 1.27 30.96 -17.59
CA PHE A 426 1.95 32.27 -17.65
C PHE A 426 2.10 32.74 -19.09
N SER A 427 2.53 31.81 -19.97
CA SER A 427 2.66 32.00 -21.41
C SER A 427 2.53 30.66 -22.15
N SER A 428 2.64 30.63 -23.46
CA SER A 428 2.69 29.39 -24.25
C SER A 428 3.78 28.42 -23.79
N ASP A 429 4.85 28.96 -23.23
CA ASP A 429 6.08 28.20 -22.91
C ASP A 429 6.28 28.01 -21.40
N TRP A 430 5.52 28.72 -20.58
CA TRP A 430 5.62 28.67 -19.12
C TRP A 430 4.28 28.26 -18.50
N LEU A 431 4.30 27.18 -17.76
CA LEU A 431 3.17 26.63 -17.03
C LEU A 431 3.50 26.51 -15.55
N GLY A 432 2.54 26.77 -14.68
CA GLY A 432 2.63 26.56 -13.25
C GLY A 432 1.49 25.70 -12.76
N SER A 433 1.75 24.86 -11.79
CA SER A 433 0.75 24.06 -11.08
C SER A 433 0.95 24.18 -9.58
N PHE A 434 -0.08 24.61 -8.90
CA PHE A 434 -0.15 24.73 -7.46
C PHE A 434 -1.11 23.69 -6.90
N VAL A 435 -0.73 23.05 -5.80
CA VAL A 435 -1.65 22.22 -5.03
C VAL A 435 -1.37 22.40 -3.54
N PHE A 436 -2.44 22.64 -2.80
CA PHE A 436 -2.45 22.63 -1.34
C PHE A 436 -3.50 21.60 -0.88
N GLY A 437 -3.18 20.85 0.15
CA GLY A 437 -4.14 19.92 0.73
C GLY A 437 -3.64 19.27 2.00
N GLY A 438 -4.40 18.31 2.47
CA GLY A 438 -4.06 17.58 3.68
C GLY A 438 -4.84 16.30 3.81
N SER A 439 -4.35 15.47 4.71
CA SER A 439 -4.99 14.21 5.10
C SER A 439 -4.98 14.05 6.61
N LEU A 440 -6.04 13.46 7.12
CA LEU A 440 -6.21 13.15 8.53
C LEU A 440 -6.58 11.68 8.67
N LEU A 441 -5.96 11.02 9.64
CA LEU A 441 -6.28 9.66 10.07
C LEU A 441 -6.60 9.69 11.55
N HIS A 442 -7.71 9.09 11.91
CA HIS A 442 -8.01 8.70 13.28
C HIS A 442 -8.42 7.24 13.30
N LEU A 443 -7.53 6.41 13.78
CA LEU A 443 -7.70 4.96 13.87
C LEU A 443 -7.75 4.55 15.32
N THR A 444 -8.79 3.81 15.68
CA THR A 444 -8.94 3.20 16.99
C THR A 444 -9.20 1.71 16.84
N GLN A 445 -8.53 0.93 17.66
CA GLN A 445 -8.83 -0.47 17.82
C GLN A 445 -8.90 -0.75 19.32
N THR A 446 -10.12 -0.97 19.80
CA THR A 446 -10.41 -1.11 21.23
C THR A 446 -10.98 -2.49 21.51
N ARG A 447 -10.71 -3.01 22.70
CA ARG A 447 -11.32 -4.25 23.16
C ARG A 447 -12.82 -4.10 23.31
N ASN A 448 -13.57 -5.15 23.06
CA ASN A 448 -15.02 -5.20 23.26
C ASN A 448 -15.40 -5.33 24.74
N SER A 449 -14.44 -5.44 25.63
CA SER A 449 -14.64 -5.68 27.07
C SER A 449 -13.99 -4.59 27.90
N ASP A 450 -14.70 -4.11 28.90
CA ASP A 450 -14.22 -3.10 29.85
C ASP A 450 -13.55 -3.73 31.08
N LEU A 451 -12.96 -4.91 30.95
CA LEU A 451 -12.39 -5.63 32.12
C LEU A 451 -11.18 -4.92 32.72
N GLY A 452 -10.53 -3.98 32.02
CA GLY A 452 -9.33 -3.28 32.49
C GLY A 452 -8.07 -4.16 32.55
N PHE A 453 -8.15 -5.39 32.06
CA PHE A 453 -7.03 -6.33 31.96
C PHE A 453 -7.24 -7.30 30.78
N ALA A 454 -6.14 -7.85 30.27
CA ALA A 454 -6.13 -8.90 29.28
C ALA A 454 -5.84 -10.25 29.94
N LEU A 455 -6.55 -11.30 29.53
CA LEU A 455 -6.29 -12.67 29.96
C LEU A 455 -5.72 -13.48 28.79
N ALA A 456 -4.66 -14.20 29.04
CA ALA A 456 -4.06 -15.11 28.08
C ALA A 456 -3.97 -16.54 28.66
N PHE A 457 -4.47 -17.48 27.89
CA PHE A 457 -4.33 -18.91 28.18
C PHE A 457 -3.62 -19.58 27.01
N PRO A 458 -2.72 -20.54 27.25
CA PRO A 458 -2.23 -21.38 26.15
C PRO A 458 -3.37 -22.29 25.72
N PHE A 459 -3.72 -22.27 24.47
CA PHE A 459 -4.54 -23.26 23.84
C PHE A 459 -3.65 -24.27 23.12
N SER A 460 -3.73 -25.52 23.48
CA SER A 460 -3.06 -26.56 22.72
C SER A 460 -3.82 -26.78 21.43
N SER A 461 -3.27 -26.37 20.31
CA SER A 461 -3.72 -26.83 19.01
C SER A 461 -3.33 -28.28 18.82
N THR A 462 -4.25 -29.16 18.98
CA THR A 462 -4.01 -30.60 18.75
C THR A 462 -4.35 -31.01 17.33
N THR A 463 -4.87 -30.13 16.52
CA THR A 463 -5.33 -30.42 15.16
C THR A 463 -4.58 -29.65 14.11
N ALA A 464 -3.46 -30.24 13.68
CA ALA A 464 -3.11 -30.10 12.28
C ALA A 464 -4.34 -30.46 11.46
N THR A 465 -4.95 -29.51 10.81
CA THR A 465 -6.08 -29.83 9.95
C THR A 465 -5.62 -30.71 8.80
N THR A 466 -6.46 -31.59 8.32
CA THR A 466 -6.18 -32.45 7.16
C THR A 466 -5.88 -31.66 5.89
N SER A 467 -6.14 -30.35 5.86
CA SER A 467 -5.84 -29.45 4.77
C SER A 467 -4.44 -28.80 4.87
N GLY A 468 -3.70 -29.01 5.95
CA GLY A 468 -2.42 -28.35 6.20
C GLY A 468 -2.55 -26.91 6.65
N LEU A 469 -3.75 -26.47 6.99
CA LEU A 469 -4.05 -25.16 7.56
C LEU A 469 -4.49 -25.34 9.00
N GLU A 470 -4.03 -24.47 9.87
CA GLU A 470 -4.56 -24.39 11.21
C GLU A 470 -5.96 -23.85 11.21
N THR A 471 -6.71 -24.25 12.19
CA THR A 471 -8.00 -23.67 12.43
C THR A 471 -7.82 -22.34 13.11
N PHE A 472 -8.51 -21.36 12.60
CA PHE A 472 -8.51 -20.02 13.17
C PHE A 472 -8.90 -20.04 14.66
N GLY A 473 -8.13 -19.38 15.48
CA GLY A 473 -8.34 -19.34 16.92
C GLY A 473 -7.70 -20.49 17.70
N ASP A 474 -7.19 -21.53 17.07
CA ASP A 474 -6.32 -22.49 17.73
C ASP A 474 -5.01 -21.79 18.10
N ASN A 475 -4.40 -22.08 19.19
CA ASN A 475 -3.20 -21.39 19.73
C ASN A 475 -3.45 -19.98 20.26
N GLN A 476 -4.67 -19.56 20.46
CA GLN A 476 -4.93 -18.17 20.63
C GLN A 476 -5.26 -17.80 22.07
N PHE A 477 -5.06 -16.53 22.37
CA PHE A 477 -5.48 -15.94 23.63
C PHE A 477 -7.00 -15.81 23.66
N VAL A 478 -7.58 -16.04 24.80
CA VAL A 478 -9.02 -15.90 25.04
C VAL A 478 -9.44 -14.43 25.01
N THR A 479 -8.50 -13.57 25.32
CA THR A 479 -8.68 -12.13 25.34
C THR A 479 -7.81 -11.50 24.29
N ALA A 480 -8.19 -10.32 23.86
CA ALA A 480 -7.30 -9.54 23.02
C ALA A 480 -5.92 -9.43 23.67
N ILE A 481 -4.91 -9.53 22.85
CA ILE A 481 -3.52 -9.42 23.28
C ILE A 481 -3.22 -8.03 23.85
N THR A 482 -2.05 -7.88 24.45
CA THR A 482 -1.56 -6.59 24.97
C THR A 482 -1.41 -5.48 23.93
N ALA A 483 -1.60 -5.79 22.64
CA ALA A 483 -1.60 -4.78 21.60
C ALA A 483 -2.83 -3.85 21.62
N PHE A 484 -3.84 -4.10 22.43
CA PHE A 484 -5.04 -3.26 22.51
C PHE A 484 -5.11 -2.45 23.83
N PRO A 485 -5.58 -1.19 23.80
CA PRO A 485 -6.06 -0.44 22.61
C PRO A 485 -4.94 0.01 21.69
N ILE A 486 -5.18 0.02 20.37
CA ILE A 486 -4.34 0.68 19.38
C ILE A 486 -4.96 2.01 19.01
N LEU A 487 -4.17 3.06 19.06
CA LEU A 487 -4.56 4.41 18.67
C LEU A 487 -3.54 4.94 17.69
N ARG A 488 -4.01 5.49 16.56
CA ARG A 488 -3.17 6.18 15.58
C ARG A 488 -3.85 7.46 15.13
N ASN A 489 -3.12 8.55 15.25
CA ASN A 489 -3.55 9.84 14.73
C ASN A 489 -2.45 10.38 13.83
N GLN A 490 -2.86 10.85 12.66
CA GLN A 490 -1.96 11.46 11.69
C GLN A 490 -2.65 12.65 11.04
N GLU A 491 -1.96 13.78 11.04
CA GLU A 491 -2.39 14.98 10.33
C GLU A 491 -1.27 15.43 9.41
N LYS A 492 -1.58 15.59 8.14
CA LYS A 492 -0.64 16.06 7.11
C LYS A 492 -1.20 17.27 6.40
N TYR A 493 -0.36 18.26 6.17
CA TYR A 493 -0.63 19.42 5.33
C TYR A 493 0.50 19.57 4.33
N GLN A 494 0.16 19.69 3.07
CA GLN A 494 1.12 19.71 1.96
C GLN A 494 0.91 20.92 1.08
N VAL A 495 2.02 21.51 0.68
CA VAL A 495 2.07 22.55 -0.36
C VAL A 495 3.00 22.06 -1.46
N ARG A 496 2.50 22.08 -2.68
CA ARG A 496 3.26 21.75 -3.89
C ARG A 496 3.12 22.85 -4.94
N TYR A 497 4.19 23.08 -5.67
CA TYR A 497 4.20 24.01 -6.80
C TYR A 497 5.18 23.60 -7.89
N ASP A 498 4.68 23.38 -9.10
CA ASP A 498 5.43 23.02 -10.31
C ASP A 498 5.57 24.18 -11.28
N VAL A 499 6.72 24.28 -11.93
CA VAL A 499 6.89 25.10 -13.13
C VAL A 499 7.56 24.28 -14.22
N THR A 500 6.95 24.28 -15.36
CA THR A 500 7.49 23.70 -16.59
C THR A 500 7.76 24.81 -17.60
N HIS A 501 8.94 24.77 -18.22
CA HIS A 501 9.32 25.69 -19.30
C HIS A 501 9.71 24.88 -20.53
N THR A 502 9.00 25.11 -21.64
CA THR A 502 9.32 24.44 -22.91
C THR A 502 10.09 25.40 -23.80
N THR A 503 11.32 25.04 -24.12
CA THR A 503 12.17 25.89 -24.97
C THR A 503 13.03 25.08 -25.93
N GLY A 504 12.77 25.21 -27.21
CA GLY A 504 13.53 24.53 -28.27
C GLY A 504 13.51 23.01 -28.12
N LYS A 505 14.61 22.42 -27.67
CA LYS A 505 14.78 20.98 -27.47
C LYS A 505 14.69 20.56 -26.01
N HIS A 506 14.47 21.49 -25.12
CA HIS A 506 14.48 21.31 -23.67
C HIS A 506 13.08 21.54 -23.10
N ALA A 507 12.74 20.77 -22.08
CA ALA A 507 11.59 20.97 -21.26
C ALA A 507 12.01 20.88 -19.78
N PRO A 508 12.77 21.90 -19.29
CA PRO A 508 13.14 21.95 -17.89
C PRO A 508 11.90 22.08 -17.00
N ARG A 509 11.96 21.39 -15.89
CA ARG A 509 10.94 21.36 -14.86
C ARG A 509 11.58 21.46 -13.50
N PHE A 510 10.95 22.18 -12.62
CA PHE A 510 11.50 22.48 -11.31
C PHE A 510 10.39 22.33 -10.26
N GLY A 511 10.74 21.90 -9.03
CA GLY A 511 9.72 21.67 -8.05
C GLY A 511 10.08 21.80 -6.57
N ILE A 512 9.07 22.20 -5.75
CA ILE A 512 9.08 22.07 -4.29
C ILE A 512 7.88 21.28 -3.82
N ASN A 513 8.13 20.40 -2.86
CA ASN A 513 7.13 19.70 -2.09
C ASN A 513 7.45 19.90 -0.60
N PHE A 514 6.58 20.59 0.12
CA PHE A 514 6.69 20.73 1.56
C PHE A 514 5.51 20.07 2.24
N LEU A 515 5.79 19.12 3.10
CA LEU A 515 4.82 18.40 3.89
C LEU A 515 5.08 18.67 5.36
N HIS A 516 4.06 19.13 6.06
CA HIS A 516 4.05 19.37 7.49
C HIS A 516 3.09 18.41 8.16
N GLU A 517 3.60 17.62 9.07
CA GLU A 517 2.88 16.62 9.85
C GLU A 517 2.94 17.00 11.33
N PRO A 518 2.03 17.91 11.76
CA PRO A 518 2.05 18.42 13.14
C PRO A 518 1.64 17.36 14.15
N VAL A 519 0.88 16.36 13.73
CA VAL A 519 0.41 15.25 14.56
C VAL A 519 0.73 13.93 13.88
N MET A 520 1.61 13.20 14.48
CA MET A 520 1.84 11.79 14.26
C MET A 520 1.97 11.16 15.64
N SER A 521 0.85 10.70 16.19
CA SER A 521 0.76 10.27 17.59
C SER A 521 -0.08 9.00 17.72
N GLY A 522 0.18 8.27 18.75
CA GLY A 522 -0.62 7.08 19.04
C GLY A 522 -0.11 6.28 20.22
N ALA A 523 -0.76 5.15 20.42
CA ALA A 523 -0.33 4.08 21.30
C ALA A 523 -0.40 2.77 20.51
N LEU A 524 0.75 2.19 20.20
CA LEU A 524 0.87 1.02 19.34
C LEU A 524 1.43 -0.20 20.05
N THR A 525 2.12 0.02 21.16
CA THR A 525 2.73 -1.02 21.98
C THR A 525 2.47 -0.77 23.45
N ALA A 526 2.74 -1.76 24.29
CA ALA A 526 2.73 -1.62 25.75
C ALA A 526 1.48 -0.92 26.33
N ASN A 527 0.37 -1.41 26.00
CA ASN A 527 -0.93 -0.80 26.22
C ASN A 527 -1.28 -0.49 27.65
N ALA A 528 -2.31 0.33 27.79
CA ALA A 528 -2.91 0.72 29.07
C ALA A 528 -3.57 -0.43 29.85
N GLU A 529 -3.34 -1.69 29.50
CA GLU A 529 -3.98 -2.82 30.15
C GLU A 529 -2.98 -3.85 30.69
N THR A 530 -3.27 -4.33 31.89
CA THR A 530 -2.50 -5.41 32.51
C THR A 530 -2.76 -6.73 31.80
N LEU A 531 -1.71 -7.44 31.37
CA LEU A 531 -1.81 -8.80 30.85
C LEU A 531 -1.59 -9.81 31.98
N VAL A 532 -2.53 -10.73 32.12
CA VAL A 532 -2.45 -11.89 33.00
C VAL A 532 -2.33 -13.16 32.17
N SER A 533 -1.20 -13.80 32.21
CA SER A 533 -0.91 -15.01 31.44
C SER A 533 -0.96 -16.23 32.32
N PHE A 534 -1.70 -17.23 31.92
CA PHE A 534 -1.78 -18.55 32.55
C PHE A 534 -0.93 -19.56 31.73
N VAL A 535 -0.54 -20.68 32.35
CA VAL A 535 0.32 -21.70 31.70
C VAL A 535 -0.39 -22.98 31.34
N LEU A 536 -1.58 -23.22 31.87
CA LEU A 536 -2.41 -24.38 31.56
C LEU A 536 -3.58 -23.95 30.69
N ASP A 537 -4.04 -24.89 29.90
CA ASP A 537 -5.25 -24.81 29.08
C ASP A 537 -6.49 -24.62 29.99
N PRO A 538 -7.51 -23.84 29.60
CA PRO A 538 -8.76 -23.72 30.36
C PRO A 538 -9.43 -25.06 30.71
N THR A 539 -9.27 -26.09 29.88
CA THR A 539 -9.83 -27.43 30.18
C THR A 539 -9.13 -28.12 31.35
N ASP A 540 -7.83 -27.91 31.51
CA ASP A 540 -7.08 -28.42 32.65
C ASP A 540 -7.54 -27.77 33.95
N TYR A 541 -7.73 -26.44 33.92
CA TYR A 541 -8.26 -25.70 35.09
C TYR A 541 -9.70 -26.06 35.40
N ALA A 542 -10.54 -26.31 34.40
CA ALA A 542 -11.90 -26.74 34.59
C ALA A 542 -11.99 -28.16 35.15
N ALA A 543 -11.03 -29.04 34.81
CA ALA A 543 -10.94 -30.39 35.38
C ALA A 543 -10.49 -30.39 36.84
N ASP A 544 -9.63 -29.47 37.24
CA ASP A 544 -9.18 -29.30 38.62
C ASP A 544 -9.10 -27.79 38.97
N PRO A 545 -10.25 -27.16 39.30
CA PRO A 545 -10.32 -25.75 39.66
C PRO A 545 -9.40 -25.32 40.81
N ALA A 546 -8.95 -26.24 41.63
CA ALA A 546 -8.00 -25.94 42.74
C ALA A 546 -6.61 -25.51 42.20
N GLN A 547 -6.29 -25.81 40.98
CA GLN A 547 -5.06 -25.36 40.31
C GLN A 547 -5.17 -23.93 39.77
N PHE A 548 -6.38 -23.40 39.61
CA PHE A 548 -6.63 -22.06 39.13
C PHE A 548 -6.51 -21.05 40.29
N THR A 549 -5.57 -20.12 40.18
CA THR A 549 -5.41 -19.07 41.19
C THR A 549 -6.00 -17.75 40.70
N THR A 550 -6.77 -17.13 41.52
CA THR A 550 -7.29 -15.77 41.37
C THR A 550 -6.48 -14.73 42.14
N ASP A 551 -5.55 -15.20 42.98
CA ASP A 551 -4.67 -14.33 43.75
C ASP A 551 -3.43 -13.96 42.88
N LEU A 552 -3.57 -12.88 42.15
CA LEU A 552 -2.52 -12.37 41.26
C LEU A 552 -1.39 -11.67 42.01
N THR A 553 -1.46 -11.51 43.32
CA THR A 553 -0.38 -10.91 44.13
C THR A 553 0.87 -11.79 44.12
N ALA A 554 0.68 -13.05 43.85
CA ALA A 554 1.78 -14.03 43.74
C ALA A 554 2.37 -14.10 42.30
N CYS A 555 1.73 -13.45 41.33
CA CYS A 555 2.21 -13.38 39.96
C CYS A 555 3.27 -12.26 39.84
N SER A 556 4.39 -12.51 39.17
CA SER A 556 5.43 -11.51 38.95
C SER A 556 5.56 -11.19 37.46
N ALA A 557 6.16 -10.03 37.12
CA ALA A 557 6.44 -9.62 35.76
C ALA A 557 7.40 -10.56 35.01
N THR A 558 8.14 -11.40 35.70
CA THR A 558 8.89 -12.52 35.17
C THR A 558 8.14 -13.81 35.50
N PRO A 559 8.10 -14.82 34.61
CA PRO A 559 7.49 -16.10 34.92
C PRO A 559 7.96 -16.57 36.29
N SER A 560 7.11 -16.50 37.28
CA SER A 560 7.45 -16.91 38.62
C SER A 560 7.39 -18.42 38.68
N PRO A 561 8.31 -19.09 39.38
CA PRO A 561 8.13 -20.50 39.66
C PRO A 561 6.85 -20.69 40.44
N LEU A 562 5.98 -21.55 39.91
CA LEU A 562 4.87 -22.26 40.55
C LEU A 562 4.29 -21.62 41.83
N VAL A 563 3.20 -20.90 41.68
CA VAL A 563 2.39 -20.43 42.81
C VAL A 563 1.64 -21.61 43.43
N THR A 564 1.29 -22.61 42.64
CA THR A 564 0.85 -23.94 43.05
C THR A 564 1.60 -24.97 42.20
N PRO A 565 1.61 -26.29 42.56
CA PRO A 565 2.43 -27.28 41.87
C PRO A 565 2.32 -27.34 40.35
N ASN A 566 1.37 -26.64 39.71
CA ASN A 566 1.15 -26.66 38.28
C ASN A 566 0.69 -25.31 37.70
N THR A 567 0.74 -24.22 38.43
CA THR A 567 0.27 -22.91 37.92
C THR A 567 1.37 -21.88 38.00
N THR A 568 1.88 -21.47 36.89
CA THR A 568 2.68 -20.25 36.80
C THR A 568 1.80 -19.17 36.16
N CYS A 569 1.85 -17.96 36.72
CA CYS A 569 1.23 -16.81 36.12
C CYS A 569 2.24 -15.66 36.04
N SER A 570 2.10 -14.82 35.06
CA SER A 570 2.86 -13.58 34.96
C SER A 570 1.90 -12.42 34.80
N VAL A 571 2.21 -11.28 35.39
CA VAL A 571 1.48 -10.04 35.23
C VAL A 571 2.43 -9.03 34.59
N THR A 572 2.12 -8.62 33.39
CA THR A 572 2.79 -7.50 32.75
C THR A 572 1.98 -6.24 33.03
N PRO A 573 2.53 -5.29 33.79
CA PRO A 573 1.82 -4.03 34.06
C PRO A 573 1.52 -3.30 32.77
N ALA A 574 0.40 -2.56 32.78
CA ALA A 574 0.09 -1.64 31.70
C ALA A 574 1.20 -0.60 31.54
N GLY A 575 1.61 -0.38 30.32
CA GLY A 575 2.52 0.69 29.93
C GLY A 575 1.75 1.87 29.37
N ASP A 576 2.40 3.01 29.16
CA ASP A 576 1.80 4.15 28.49
C ASP A 576 1.87 4.01 26.96
N GLY A 577 2.91 3.40 26.40
CA GLY A 577 3.07 3.06 24.99
C GLY A 577 2.76 4.19 24.00
N SER A 578 2.60 5.42 24.47
CA SER A 578 2.19 6.57 23.68
C SER A 578 3.39 7.41 23.27
N PHE A 579 3.34 7.94 22.06
CA PHE A 579 4.31 8.92 21.61
C PHE A 579 3.68 9.93 20.65
N SER A 580 4.39 11.00 20.39
CA SER A 580 3.97 12.04 19.44
C SER A 580 5.18 12.65 18.75
N GLN A 581 5.05 12.85 17.46
CA GLN A 581 6.04 13.50 16.61
C GLN A 581 5.43 14.69 15.87
N ASN A 582 6.28 15.62 15.47
CA ASN A 582 5.96 16.75 14.61
C ASN A 582 7.00 16.79 13.50
N VAL A 583 6.67 16.21 12.35
CA VAL A 583 7.59 15.96 11.25
C VAL A 583 7.37 16.96 10.12
N GLN A 584 8.44 17.46 9.54
CA GLN A 584 8.41 18.26 8.32
C GLN A 584 9.30 17.60 7.28
N ARG A 585 8.81 17.53 6.05
CA ARG A 585 9.56 16.99 4.91
C ARG A 585 9.63 18.04 3.80
N LEU A 586 10.83 18.27 3.31
CA LEU A 586 11.08 19.18 2.20
C LEU A 586 11.73 18.42 1.07
N GLY A 587 11.07 18.41 -0.08
CA GLY A 587 11.60 17.93 -1.35
C GLY A 587 11.81 19.08 -2.33
N LEU A 588 12.97 19.15 -2.93
CA LEU A 588 13.31 20.10 -4.00
C LEU A 588 13.82 19.32 -5.20
N TYR A 589 13.44 19.71 -6.41
CA TYR A 589 13.99 19.06 -7.59
C TYR A 589 14.16 20.01 -8.77
N ALA A 590 15.05 19.61 -9.67
CA ALA A 590 15.22 20.19 -10.99
C ALA A 590 15.48 19.07 -11.98
N GLU A 591 14.79 19.07 -13.09
CA GLU A 591 14.94 18.06 -14.15
C GLU A 591 14.78 18.70 -15.51
N ASP A 592 15.32 18.04 -16.54
CA ASP A 592 15.13 18.46 -17.93
C ASP A 592 14.93 17.22 -18.83
N SER A 593 13.98 17.33 -19.72
CA SER A 593 13.78 16.40 -20.84
C SER A 593 14.40 17.01 -22.10
N TRP A 594 15.63 16.59 -22.39
CA TRP A 594 16.40 17.11 -23.51
C TRP A 594 16.25 16.20 -24.75
N ARG A 595 15.58 16.69 -25.75
CA ARG A 595 15.47 16.04 -27.04
C ARG A 595 16.71 16.30 -27.91
N VAL A 596 17.75 15.51 -27.71
CA VAL A 596 19.04 15.67 -28.41
C VAL A 596 18.85 15.59 -29.93
N THR A 597 18.12 14.54 -30.37
CA THR A 597 17.65 14.36 -31.76
C THR A 597 16.18 14.02 -31.73
N ARG A 598 15.52 13.93 -32.87
CA ARG A 598 14.10 13.50 -32.94
C ARG A 598 13.85 12.09 -32.38
N ASN A 599 14.89 11.24 -32.41
CA ASN A 599 14.81 9.84 -32.02
C ASN A 599 15.51 9.52 -30.70
N PHE A 600 16.15 10.52 -30.07
CA PHE A 600 16.93 10.33 -28.86
C PHE A 600 16.63 11.42 -27.85
N THR A 601 16.10 11.03 -26.71
CA THR A 601 15.77 11.88 -25.58
C THR A 601 16.60 11.47 -24.37
N VAL A 602 17.11 12.45 -23.63
CA VAL A 602 17.80 12.29 -22.35
C VAL A 602 16.99 13.04 -21.31
N ASN A 603 16.52 12.32 -20.31
CA ASN A 603 15.88 12.90 -19.11
C ASN A 603 16.91 12.85 -17.99
N TYR A 604 17.15 13.98 -17.34
CA TYR A 604 18.09 14.04 -16.22
C TYR A 604 17.62 15.04 -15.18
N GLY A 605 17.89 14.73 -13.94
CA GLY A 605 17.45 15.57 -12.84
C GLY A 605 18.22 15.29 -11.55
N LEU A 606 18.04 16.21 -10.62
CA LEU A 606 18.51 16.10 -9.25
C LEU A 606 17.37 16.44 -8.31
N ARG A 607 17.16 15.57 -7.33
CA ARG A 607 16.25 15.80 -6.22
C ARG A 607 17.04 15.90 -4.93
N TYR A 608 16.57 16.74 -4.03
CA TYR A 608 17.04 16.83 -2.66
C TYR A 608 15.85 16.63 -1.73
N ASP A 609 15.94 15.66 -0.84
CA ASP A 609 14.94 15.40 0.20
C ASP A 609 15.55 15.60 1.58
N THR A 610 14.81 16.19 2.51
CA THR A 610 15.21 16.29 3.90
C THR A 610 14.01 16.21 4.82
N THR A 611 14.20 15.56 5.94
CA THR A 611 13.19 15.43 7.00
C THR A 611 13.69 16.17 8.23
N PHE A 612 12.77 16.83 8.94
CA PHE A 612 13.01 17.52 10.20
C PHE A 612 12.00 17.01 11.22
N GLY A 613 12.44 16.80 12.46
CA GLY A 613 11.57 16.37 13.56
C GLY A 613 11.23 14.89 13.56
N LEU A 614 11.95 14.07 12.78
CA LEU A 614 11.82 12.62 12.86
C LEU A 614 12.27 12.13 14.25
N PHE A 615 13.31 12.75 14.80
CA PHE A 615 13.75 12.55 16.18
C PHE A 615 13.47 13.80 17.01
N ASP A 616 13.23 13.63 18.31
CA ASP A 616 13.05 14.80 19.20
C ASP A 616 14.27 15.73 19.11
N ALA A 617 14.11 16.85 18.43
CA ALA A 617 15.19 17.82 18.23
C ALA A 617 15.75 18.40 19.55
N SER A 618 14.98 18.32 20.63
CA SER A 618 15.44 18.71 21.97
C SER A 618 16.28 17.64 22.65
N GLY A 619 16.27 16.41 22.15
CA GLY A 619 16.90 15.24 22.76
C GLY A 619 16.31 14.87 24.13
N ARG A 620 15.13 15.38 24.47
CA ARG A 620 14.56 15.19 25.80
C ARG A 620 14.16 13.75 26.04
N GLY A 621 13.54 13.11 25.06
CA GLY A 621 13.08 11.73 25.18
C GLY A 621 14.24 10.79 25.53
N GLN A 622 15.20 10.66 24.64
CA GLN A 622 16.38 9.80 24.83
C GLN A 622 17.25 10.24 26.00
N ALA A 623 17.48 11.55 26.17
CA ALA A 623 18.34 12.08 27.24
C ALA A 623 17.73 11.93 28.64
N GLN A 624 16.45 11.75 28.75
CA GLN A 624 15.73 11.59 30.03
C GLN A 624 15.23 10.17 30.27
N ASN A 625 15.37 9.27 29.30
CA ASN A 625 14.98 7.87 29.45
C ASN A 625 15.80 7.21 30.55
N PRO A 626 15.18 6.79 31.68
CA PRO A 626 15.91 6.20 32.80
C PRO A 626 16.65 4.93 32.44
N PHE A 627 16.18 4.17 31.48
CA PHE A 627 16.87 2.98 31.00
C PHE A 627 18.17 3.37 30.27
N LEU A 628 18.12 4.40 29.42
CA LEU A 628 19.30 4.85 28.69
C LEU A 628 20.33 5.53 29.60
N LEU A 629 19.88 6.28 30.60
CA LEU A 629 20.75 6.92 31.60
C LEU A 629 21.45 5.90 32.49
N ALA A 630 20.84 4.74 32.71
CA ALA A 630 21.42 3.66 33.54
C ALA A 630 22.41 2.77 32.77
N LEU A 631 22.50 2.91 31.45
CA LEU A 631 23.44 2.14 30.64
C LEU A 631 24.87 2.65 30.78
N ASP A 632 25.80 1.73 31.01
CA ASP A 632 27.23 2.04 31.02
C ASP A 632 27.73 2.38 29.63
N PRO A 633 28.26 3.57 29.36
CA PRO A 633 28.78 3.94 28.05
C PRO A 633 29.87 2.99 27.50
N SER A 634 30.56 2.25 28.38
CA SER A 634 31.55 1.25 27.96
C SER A 634 30.92 0.02 27.34
N THR A 635 29.69 -0.32 27.71
CA THR A 635 28.92 -1.46 27.16
C THR A 635 28.05 -1.08 25.96
N ALA A 636 27.82 0.22 25.74
CA ALA A 636 27.06 0.73 24.63
C ALA A 636 27.68 2.06 24.13
N PRO A 637 28.76 2.01 23.36
CA PRO A 637 29.52 3.18 22.95
C PRO A 637 28.72 4.18 22.07
N PHE A 638 27.56 3.78 21.56
CA PHE A 638 26.67 4.60 20.76
C PHE A 638 25.64 5.40 21.57
N LEU A 639 25.59 5.25 22.91
CA LEU A 639 24.61 5.95 23.75
C LEU A 639 24.94 7.41 24.05
N GLY A 640 26.11 7.86 23.69
CA GLY A 640 26.59 9.21 24.04
C GLY A 640 25.93 10.38 23.29
N THR A 641 25.17 10.10 22.22
CA THR A 641 24.56 11.14 21.37
C THR A 641 23.19 10.71 20.89
N ALA A 642 22.22 11.65 20.85
CA ALA A 642 20.93 11.41 20.24
C ALA A 642 21.03 11.23 18.72
N PRO A 643 20.15 10.46 18.09
CA PRO A 643 20.08 10.39 16.64
C PRO A 643 19.69 11.76 16.07
N HIS A 644 20.12 12.01 14.85
CA HIS A 644 19.84 13.25 14.14
C HIS A 644 19.21 12.96 12.77
N ASP A 645 18.31 13.85 12.37
CA ASP A 645 17.72 13.81 11.03
C ASP A 645 18.81 13.87 9.96
N TYR A 646 18.70 13.01 8.95
CA TYR A 646 19.66 12.96 7.85
C TYR A 646 19.36 14.06 6.82
N ARG A 647 20.35 14.85 6.47
CA ARG A 647 20.19 16.05 5.61
C ARG A 647 21.02 16.03 4.33
N LYS A 648 21.47 14.87 3.89
CA LYS A 648 22.32 14.75 2.70
C LYS A 648 21.69 13.90 1.59
N ALA A 649 20.36 13.79 1.56
CA ALA A 649 19.64 12.97 0.61
C ALA A 649 19.55 13.63 -0.77
N PHE A 650 20.64 13.58 -1.54
CA PHE A 650 20.69 14.01 -2.93
C PHE A 650 20.48 12.83 -3.87
N ALA A 651 19.47 12.90 -4.70
CA ALA A 651 18.98 11.82 -5.56
C ALA A 651 19.14 12.18 -7.05
N PRO A 652 20.33 12.03 -7.64
CA PRO A 652 20.52 12.19 -9.08
C PRO A 652 19.80 11.08 -9.85
N ARG A 653 19.23 11.44 -11.00
CA ARG A 653 18.53 10.55 -11.91
C ARG A 653 18.89 10.88 -13.35
N VAL A 654 19.03 9.84 -14.16
CA VAL A 654 19.24 9.97 -15.61
C VAL A 654 18.56 8.82 -16.33
N GLY A 655 17.83 9.15 -17.36
CA GLY A 655 17.18 8.19 -18.24
C GLY A 655 17.38 8.54 -19.70
N VAL A 656 17.44 7.55 -20.56
CA VAL A 656 17.54 7.73 -21.99
C VAL A 656 16.48 6.91 -22.69
N ALA A 657 15.92 7.47 -23.76
CA ALA A 657 15.01 6.80 -24.67
C ALA A 657 15.49 7.01 -26.11
N TYR A 658 15.67 5.90 -26.83
CA TYR A 658 16.10 5.90 -28.21
C TYR A 658 15.15 5.11 -29.09
N SER A 659 14.55 5.77 -30.07
CA SER A 659 13.68 5.14 -31.07
C SER A 659 14.41 5.04 -32.42
N PRO A 660 14.95 3.87 -32.76
CA PRO A 660 15.71 3.74 -34.00
C PRO A 660 14.82 3.90 -35.25
N GLY A 661 15.30 4.67 -36.22
CA GLY A 661 14.60 4.98 -37.47
C GLY A 661 13.43 5.94 -37.29
N ASP A 662 12.60 6.07 -38.32
CA ASP A 662 11.51 7.04 -38.38
C ASP A 662 10.13 6.45 -38.05
N SER A 663 10.07 5.15 -37.79
CA SER A 663 8.79 4.44 -37.63
C SER A 663 8.19 4.56 -36.26
N GLY A 664 8.96 4.93 -35.22
CA GLY A 664 8.52 4.92 -33.81
C GLY A 664 8.10 3.56 -33.26
N LYS A 665 8.35 2.47 -34.00
CA LYS A 665 7.89 1.12 -33.63
C LYS A 665 8.76 0.42 -32.59
N THR A 666 9.96 0.93 -32.37
CA THR A 666 10.89 0.36 -31.38
C THR A 666 11.41 1.46 -30.50
N VAL A 667 11.45 1.21 -29.20
CA VAL A 667 12.09 2.10 -28.21
C VAL A 667 13.04 1.29 -27.37
N ILE A 668 14.26 1.78 -27.24
CA ILE A 668 15.27 1.26 -26.33
C ILE A 668 15.40 2.26 -25.18
N ARG A 669 15.34 1.79 -23.97
CA ARG A 669 15.41 2.60 -22.76
C ARG A 669 16.53 2.14 -21.86
N ALA A 670 17.15 3.07 -21.17
CA ALA A 670 18.05 2.78 -20.05
C ALA A 670 17.97 3.90 -19.04
N GLY A 671 18.20 3.58 -17.77
CA GLY A 671 18.14 4.57 -16.73
C GLY A 671 18.94 4.19 -15.50
N PHE A 672 19.28 5.21 -14.72
CA PHE A 672 19.93 5.13 -13.42
C PHE A 672 19.35 6.20 -12.51
N GLY A 673 19.10 5.86 -11.24
CA GLY A 673 18.59 6.83 -10.27
C GLY A 673 18.81 6.40 -8.83
N MET A 674 18.82 7.42 -7.95
CA MET A 674 18.79 7.24 -6.50
C MET A 674 17.47 7.75 -5.93
N TYR A 675 16.97 7.05 -4.90
CA TYR A 675 15.65 7.26 -4.33
C TYR A 675 15.71 7.13 -2.82
N TYR A 676 15.26 8.16 -2.09
CA TYR A 676 15.28 8.21 -0.64
C TYR A 676 13.88 8.17 -0.05
N ASP A 677 13.72 7.45 1.06
CA ASP A 677 12.52 7.47 1.88
C ASP A 677 12.86 7.23 3.35
N ASP A 678 12.24 7.99 4.23
CA ASP A 678 12.22 7.74 5.67
C ASP A 678 11.09 6.73 5.94
N LEU A 679 11.41 5.46 5.86
CA LEU A 679 10.48 4.33 5.90
C LEU A 679 9.42 4.44 7.01
N ALA A 680 8.32 3.73 6.86
CA ALA A 680 7.26 3.60 7.86
C ALA A 680 7.81 3.19 9.23
N GLN A 681 7.21 3.71 10.29
CA GLN A 681 7.83 3.73 11.62
C GLN A 681 7.42 2.58 12.53
N ASN A 682 6.42 1.76 12.13
CA ASN A 682 5.85 0.74 13.00
C ASN A 682 6.90 -0.23 13.55
N GLY A 683 7.82 -0.70 12.72
CA GLY A 683 8.89 -1.61 13.14
C GLY A 683 9.90 -1.00 14.11
N TRP A 684 9.93 0.32 14.23
CA TRP A 684 10.80 1.05 15.16
C TRP A 684 10.02 1.74 16.29
N VAL A 685 8.72 1.48 16.43
CA VAL A 685 7.86 2.21 17.35
C VAL A 685 8.40 2.24 18.76
N SER A 686 8.89 1.13 19.30
CA SER A 686 9.47 1.08 20.64
C SER A 686 10.72 1.96 20.80
N ALA A 687 11.50 2.11 19.74
CA ALA A 687 12.66 2.99 19.73
C ALA A 687 12.27 4.46 19.56
N PHE A 688 11.25 4.76 18.77
CA PHE A 688 10.68 6.11 18.65
C PHE A 688 9.99 6.54 19.95
N GLU A 689 9.28 5.66 20.64
CA GLU A 689 8.76 5.89 21.98
C GLU A 689 9.91 6.27 22.93
N ALA A 690 10.99 5.51 22.94
CA ALA A 690 12.14 5.77 23.80
C ALA A 690 12.82 7.13 23.51
N VAL A 691 12.79 7.60 22.27
CA VAL A 691 13.44 8.85 21.83
C VAL A 691 12.51 10.06 21.98
N ASN A 692 11.23 9.89 21.68
CA ASN A 692 10.28 11.00 21.52
C ASN A 692 9.21 11.08 22.62
N ASP A 693 9.13 10.11 23.53
CA ASP A 693 8.19 10.15 24.63
C ASP A 693 8.54 11.26 25.66
N THR A 694 7.60 12.12 25.91
CA THR A 694 7.74 13.20 26.91
C THR A 694 7.52 12.70 28.34
N ASN A 695 6.93 11.52 28.53
CA ASN A 695 6.58 10.97 29.84
C ASN A 695 7.64 10.01 30.39
N VAL A 696 8.66 9.69 29.62
CA VAL A 696 9.74 8.78 30.02
C VAL A 696 10.41 9.21 31.35
N ALA A 697 10.51 10.51 31.60
CA ALA A 697 11.07 11.06 32.83
C ALA A 697 10.23 10.76 34.10
N THR A 698 8.95 10.41 33.95
CA THR A 698 8.02 10.13 35.06
C THR A 698 7.85 8.65 35.40
N GLY A 699 8.60 7.79 34.73
CA GLY A 699 8.52 6.35 34.91
C GLY A 699 7.37 5.68 34.16
N GLY A 700 6.79 6.37 33.19
CA GLY A 700 5.87 5.78 32.19
C GLY A 700 6.62 4.68 31.45
N GLY A 701 6.06 3.50 31.42
CA GLY A 701 6.79 2.30 31.07
C GLY A 701 7.16 2.20 29.60
N VAL A 702 8.40 2.38 29.28
CA VAL A 702 8.99 1.81 28.06
C VAL A 702 9.07 0.30 28.26
N ALA A 703 8.31 -0.47 27.50
CA ALA A 703 8.18 -1.91 27.72
C ALA A 703 9.47 -2.69 27.52
N ALA A 704 10.41 -2.16 26.75
CA ALA A 704 11.75 -2.73 26.58
C ALA A 704 12.78 -1.62 26.39
N PRO A 705 14.01 -1.78 26.87
CA PRO A 705 15.08 -0.83 26.63
C PRO A 705 15.47 -0.86 25.15
N SER A 706 14.98 0.13 24.42
CA SER A 706 15.21 0.30 22.98
C SER A 706 15.83 1.65 22.70
N ILE A 707 16.76 1.71 21.75
CA ILE A 707 17.41 2.93 21.31
C ILE A 707 17.62 2.94 19.79
N ILE A 708 17.75 4.13 19.24
CA ILE A 708 18.16 4.34 17.85
C ILE A 708 19.65 4.69 17.82
N ASP A 709 20.40 4.02 16.96
CA ASP A 709 21.82 4.34 16.75
C ASP A 709 21.96 5.80 16.28
N PRO A 710 22.84 6.61 16.92
CA PRO A 710 23.06 8.00 16.52
C PRO A 710 23.50 8.20 15.07
N HIS A 711 24.08 7.18 14.45
CA HIS A 711 24.54 7.21 13.05
C HIS A 711 23.43 6.91 12.05
N TYR A 712 22.25 7.44 12.30
CA TYR A 712 21.09 7.26 11.41
C TYR A 712 21.35 7.85 10.00
N HIS A 713 20.99 7.08 8.99
CA HIS A 713 20.93 7.53 7.60
C HIS A 713 19.56 7.19 7.03
N THR A 714 18.96 8.11 6.31
CA THR A 714 17.72 7.83 5.59
C THR A 714 17.95 6.69 4.60
N PRO A 715 17.13 5.65 4.62
CA PRO A 715 17.20 4.58 3.64
C PRO A 715 17.09 5.08 2.21
N TYR A 716 17.79 4.42 1.29
CA TYR A 716 17.71 4.73 -0.12
C TYR A 716 17.91 3.50 -0.99
N ALA A 717 17.42 3.57 -2.22
CA ALA A 717 17.65 2.59 -3.25
C ALA A 717 18.39 3.20 -4.46
N ILE A 718 19.21 2.40 -5.09
CA ILE A 718 19.85 2.70 -6.38
C ILE A 718 19.21 1.80 -7.42
N HIS A 719 18.62 2.39 -8.45
CA HIS A 719 18.03 1.68 -9.57
C HIS A 719 18.89 1.81 -10.81
N ALA A 720 19.06 0.71 -11.52
CA ALA A 720 19.60 0.67 -12.89
C ALA A 720 18.67 -0.16 -13.76
N THR A 721 18.21 0.40 -14.85
CA THR A 721 17.21 -0.21 -15.72
C THR A 721 17.66 -0.25 -17.17
N GLY A 722 17.16 -1.22 -17.92
CA GLY A 722 17.33 -1.28 -19.37
C GLY A 722 16.19 -2.06 -20.00
N GLY A 723 15.70 -1.60 -21.15
CA GLY A 723 14.55 -2.27 -21.75
C GLY A 723 14.39 -1.96 -23.24
N VAL A 724 13.58 -2.79 -23.88
CA VAL A 724 13.19 -2.64 -25.28
C VAL A 724 11.69 -2.84 -25.39
N GLN A 725 11.00 -1.90 -26.04
CA GLN A 725 9.60 -2.03 -26.41
C GLN A 725 9.48 -2.03 -27.93
N HIS A 726 8.70 -2.97 -28.48
CA HIS A 726 8.52 -3.09 -29.93
C HIS A 726 7.06 -3.32 -30.29
N ALA A 727 6.53 -2.48 -31.17
CA ALA A 727 5.21 -2.66 -31.77
C ALA A 727 5.35 -3.47 -33.08
N PHE A 728 4.96 -4.73 -33.07
CA PHE A 728 4.96 -5.58 -34.25
C PHE A 728 4.04 -5.04 -35.34
N ASN A 729 2.89 -4.54 -34.92
CA ASN A 729 1.88 -3.91 -35.78
C ASN A 729 0.99 -2.98 -34.91
N ALA A 730 -0.07 -2.44 -35.47
CA ALA A 730 -0.99 -1.55 -34.75
C ALA A 730 -1.73 -2.23 -33.58
N ASN A 731 -1.71 -3.55 -33.48
CA ASN A 731 -2.49 -4.32 -32.52
C ASN A 731 -1.64 -5.02 -31.46
N TRP A 732 -0.32 -5.15 -31.62
CA TRP A 732 0.53 -5.93 -30.72
C TRP A 732 1.79 -5.19 -30.36
N THR A 733 2.06 -5.07 -29.07
CA THR A 733 3.28 -4.49 -28.51
C THR A 733 3.87 -5.44 -27.47
N LEU A 734 5.18 -5.61 -27.53
CA LEU A 734 5.96 -6.35 -26.56
C LEU A 734 6.95 -5.40 -25.88
N SER A 735 6.99 -5.41 -24.58
CA SER A 735 8.04 -4.78 -23.77
C SER A 735 8.84 -5.85 -23.02
N THR A 736 10.13 -5.66 -22.96
CA THR A 736 11.04 -6.47 -22.15
C THR A 736 11.97 -5.54 -21.41
N ASP A 737 11.84 -5.53 -20.09
CA ASP A 737 12.56 -4.60 -19.22
C ASP A 737 13.36 -5.38 -18.17
N PHE A 738 14.58 -4.93 -17.92
CA PHE A 738 15.45 -5.43 -16.90
C PHE A 738 15.65 -4.36 -15.83
N THR A 739 15.55 -4.76 -14.56
CA THR A 739 15.70 -3.87 -13.41
C THR A 739 16.70 -4.46 -12.42
N LEU A 740 17.63 -3.63 -11.98
CA LEU A 740 18.53 -3.87 -10.85
C LEU A 740 18.27 -2.81 -9.80
N GLU A 741 18.05 -3.25 -8.57
CA GLU A 741 17.89 -2.35 -7.44
C GLU A 741 18.82 -2.79 -6.31
N THR A 742 19.41 -1.82 -5.62
CA THR A 742 20.23 -2.03 -4.44
C THR A 742 19.73 -1.12 -3.35
N GLY A 743 19.13 -1.70 -2.32
CA GLY A 743 18.71 -0.98 -1.13
C GLY A 743 19.85 -0.82 -0.14
N MET A 744 19.93 0.36 0.47
CA MET A 744 20.94 0.74 1.44
C MET A 744 20.28 1.42 2.63
N HIS A 745 20.85 1.19 3.79
CA HIS A 745 20.40 1.78 5.05
C HIS A 745 18.97 1.40 5.48
N GLY A 746 18.46 0.24 5.05
CA GLY A 746 17.25 -0.34 5.62
C GLY A 746 17.39 -0.61 7.11
N TYR A 747 16.28 -0.82 7.79
CA TYR A 747 16.26 -0.94 9.25
C TYR A 747 16.61 -2.36 9.72
N ARG A 748 17.37 -2.44 10.84
CA ARG A 748 17.69 -3.69 11.53
C ARG A 748 17.64 -3.50 13.04
N GLU A 749 17.24 -4.56 13.75
CA GLU A 749 17.25 -4.66 15.21
C GLU A 749 18.41 -5.53 15.68
N TYR A 750 19.20 -4.97 16.58
CA TYR A 750 20.30 -5.63 17.26
C TYR A 750 19.94 -5.83 18.72
N THR A 751 19.99 -7.04 19.22
CA THR A 751 19.75 -7.34 20.64
C THR A 751 21.09 -7.62 21.33
N PHE A 752 21.51 -6.74 22.22
CA PHE A 752 22.73 -6.88 23.02
C PHE A 752 22.37 -7.40 24.42
N PRO A 753 23.06 -8.42 24.95
CA PRO A 753 22.91 -8.78 26.35
C PRO A 753 23.26 -7.60 27.27
N ASN A 754 22.44 -7.35 28.26
CA ASN A 754 22.65 -6.29 29.23
C ASN A 754 22.40 -6.79 30.64
N ALA A 755 23.38 -6.54 31.56
CA ALA A 755 23.30 -7.05 32.92
C ALA A 755 22.19 -6.44 33.77
N THR A 756 21.73 -5.23 33.43
CA THR A 756 20.71 -4.50 34.17
C THR A 756 19.30 -4.84 33.67
N PHE A 757 19.13 -5.00 32.38
CA PHE A 757 17.80 -5.14 31.73
C PHE A 757 17.59 -6.52 31.08
N GLY A 758 18.55 -7.41 31.16
CA GLY A 758 18.55 -8.66 30.39
C GLY A 758 18.97 -8.47 28.94
N SER A 759 18.39 -7.50 28.24
CA SER A 759 18.75 -7.15 26.86
C SER A 759 18.54 -5.66 26.58
N LEU A 760 19.26 -5.15 25.57
CA LEU A 760 19.09 -3.82 25.00
C LEU A 760 18.90 -3.98 23.50
N ASN A 761 17.80 -3.44 22.97
CA ASN A 761 17.53 -3.40 21.54
C ASN A 761 18.08 -2.11 20.94
N VAL A 762 18.90 -2.26 19.91
CA VAL A 762 19.49 -1.13 19.18
C VAL A 762 19.02 -1.19 17.74
N PHE A 763 18.30 -0.19 17.33
CA PHE A 763 17.81 -0.04 15.95
C PHE A 763 18.85 0.72 15.12
N ARG A 764 19.22 0.15 13.98
CA ARG A 764 20.21 0.69 13.05
C ARG A 764 19.66 0.78 11.65
N SER A 765 20.06 1.81 10.92
CA SER A 765 19.85 1.94 9.50
C SER A 765 21.08 1.45 8.72
N ASP A 766 21.34 0.16 8.74
CA ASP A 766 22.52 -0.43 8.08
C ASP A 766 22.24 -1.65 7.20
N ASN A 767 20.94 -2.02 7.04
CA ASN A 767 20.56 -3.12 6.18
C ASN A 767 20.85 -2.84 4.71
N ARG A 768 21.04 -3.90 3.96
CA ARG A 768 21.24 -3.89 2.52
C ARG A 768 20.31 -4.89 1.86
N SER A 769 19.82 -4.54 0.70
CA SER A 769 18.99 -5.43 -0.11
C SER A 769 19.39 -5.37 -1.57
N SER A 770 18.98 -6.36 -2.34
CA SER A 770 19.16 -6.38 -3.78
C SER A 770 17.96 -7.01 -4.46
N TYR A 771 17.53 -6.38 -5.56
CA TYR A 771 16.51 -6.92 -6.44
C TYR A 771 16.99 -6.96 -7.88
N LYS A 772 16.66 -8.05 -8.58
CA LYS A 772 16.94 -8.24 -10.00
C LYS A 772 15.71 -8.81 -10.66
N ALA A 773 15.26 -8.21 -11.73
CA ALA A 773 14.08 -8.71 -12.45
C ALA A 773 14.20 -8.55 -13.95
N LEU A 774 13.68 -9.54 -14.65
CA LEU A 774 13.33 -9.49 -16.06
C LEU A 774 11.79 -9.44 -16.14
N LYS A 775 11.25 -8.36 -16.69
CA LYS A 775 9.82 -8.14 -16.85
C LYS A 775 9.46 -8.22 -18.33
N VAL A 776 8.52 -9.06 -18.70
CA VAL A 776 8.01 -9.19 -20.06
C VAL A 776 6.54 -8.79 -20.05
N HIS A 777 6.17 -7.84 -20.89
CA HIS A 777 4.81 -7.32 -21.00
C HIS A 777 4.38 -7.39 -22.48
N LEU A 778 3.36 -8.19 -22.75
CA LEU A 778 2.73 -8.30 -24.06
C LEU A 778 1.32 -7.76 -23.97
N GLN A 779 0.99 -6.80 -24.82
CA GLN A 779 -0.37 -6.29 -24.95
C GLN A 779 -0.86 -6.35 -26.39
N GLY A 780 -2.17 -6.56 -26.57
CA GLY A 780 -2.69 -6.56 -27.92
C GLY A 780 -4.18 -6.80 -28.05
N ASN A 781 -4.66 -6.57 -29.28
CA ASN A 781 -6.04 -6.75 -29.65
C ASN A 781 -6.17 -7.75 -30.78
N VAL A 782 -6.96 -8.80 -30.58
CA VAL A 782 -7.23 -9.84 -31.57
C VAL A 782 -8.58 -9.61 -32.24
N ALA A 783 -8.58 -9.38 -33.54
CA ALA A 783 -9.78 -9.27 -34.37
C ALA A 783 -10.85 -8.28 -33.81
N LYS A 784 -10.45 -7.25 -33.09
CA LYS A 784 -11.32 -6.26 -32.43
C LYS A 784 -12.30 -6.86 -31.38
N ARG A 785 -12.14 -8.12 -31.02
CA ARG A 785 -13.04 -8.83 -30.08
C ARG A 785 -12.36 -9.26 -28.79
N LEU A 786 -11.07 -9.51 -28.81
CA LEU A 786 -10.30 -9.91 -27.64
C LEU A 786 -9.20 -8.91 -27.41
N SER A 787 -9.23 -8.23 -26.27
CA SER A 787 -8.12 -7.43 -25.74
C SER A 787 -7.38 -8.28 -24.72
N LEU A 788 -6.04 -8.28 -24.78
CA LEU A 788 -5.21 -9.15 -23.97
C LEU A 788 -3.98 -8.41 -23.44
N VAL A 789 -3.68 -8.63 -22.16
CA VAL A 789 -2.38 -8.31 -21.52
C VAL A 789 -1.83 -9.56 -20.90
N ALA A 790 -0.56 -9.85 -21.14
CA ALA A 790 0.19 -10.89 -20.47
C ALA A 790 1.46 -10.30 -19.88
N ASN A 791 1.61 -10.42 -18.58
CA ASN A 791 2.79 -10.02 -17.82
C ASN A 791 3.51 -11.26 -17.31
N TYR A 792 4.81 -11.27 -17.44
CA TYR A 792 5.66 -12.27 -16.80
C TYR A 792 6.86 -11.58 -16.15
N THR A 793 7.09 -11.89 -14.89
CA THR A 793 8.24 -11.41 -14.13
C THR A 793 9.06 -12.60 -13.65
N LEU A 794 10.34 -12.57 -13.94
CA LEU A 794 11.35 -13.43 -13.34
C LEU A 794 12.21 -12.57 -12.44
N SER A 795 12.17 -12.81 -11.13
CA SER A 795 12.83 -11.95 -10.16
C SER A 795 13.60 -12.71 -9.08
N SER A 796 14.46 -11.98 -8.40
CA SER A 796 15.14 -12.41 -7.19
C SER A 796 15.35 -11.21 -6.30
N ALA A 797 14.73 -11.23 -5.12
CA ALA A 797 14.88 -10.26 -4.06
C ALA A 797 15.65 -10.87 -2.89
N LYS A 798 16.67 -10.18 -2.39
CA LYS A 798 17.49 -10.66 -1.28
C LYS A 798 17.77 -9.56 -0.27
N THR A 799 17.87 -9.97 0.99
CA THR A 799 18.15 -9.07 2.12
C THR A 799 19.08 -9.73 3.15
N TRP A 800 19.46 -8.98 4.16
CA TRP A 800 20.20 -9.47 5.31
C TRP A 800 19.29 -9.55 6.53
N GLY A 801 19.38 -10.63 7.28
CA GLY A 801 18.68 -10.87 8.53
C GLY A 801 18.83 -12.31 8.95
N CYS A 802 18.74 -12.60 10.23
CA CYS A 802 18.67 -13.99 10.68
C CYS A 802 17.21 -14.44 10.86
N VAL A 803 16.38 -13.51 11.23
CA VAL A 803 14.91 -13.61 11.24
C VAL A 803 14.40 -12.36 10.55
N LEU A 804 13.49 -12.51 9.61
CA LEU A 804 12.89 -11.38 8.93
C LEU A 804 11.85 -10.71 9.83
N GLY A 805 11.71 -9.41 9.72
CA GLY A 805 10.60 -8.69 10.30
C GLY A 805 9.28 -9.14 9.69
N GLU A 806 8.20 -8.96 10.42
CA GLU A 806 6.87 -9.19 9.91
C GLU A 806 6.55 -8.20 8.78
N LEU A 807 5.54 -8.49 8.00
CA LEU A 807 5.20 -7.77 6.78
C LEU A 807 5.00 -6.25 6.94
N PHE A 808 4.54 -5.82 8.08
CA PHE A 808 4.28 -4.42 8.39
C PHE A 808 5.35 -3.78 9.29
N ASP A 809 6.35 -4.53 9.74
CA ASP A 809 7.42 -4.02 10.60
C ASP A 809 8.75 -3.82 9.86
N TYR A 810 9.07 -4.67 8.93
CA TYR A 810 10.26 -4.63 8.04
C TYR A 810 11.60 -4.37 8.72
N VAL A 811 11.71 -4.72 9.99
CA VAL A 811 12.93 -4.62 10.76
C VAL A 811 13.53 -6.01 10.90
N ASN A 812 14.51 -6.29 10.09
CA ASN A 812 15.19 -7.60 10.16
C ASN A 812 16.06 -7.70 11.41
N ARG A 813 15.92 -8.81 12.10
CA ARG A 813 16.69 -9.06 13.33
C ARG A 813 18.11 -9.53 13.03
N VAL A 814 19.05 -9.10 13.87
CA VAL A 814 20.45 -9.55 13.89
C VAL A 814 20.66 -10.48 15.08
N CYS A 815 20.86 -11.76 14.83
CA CYS A 815 21.02 -12.75 15.91
C CYS A 815 22.40 -12.73 16.55
N ASN A 816 23.43 -12.34 15.81
CA ASN A 816 24.79 -12.15 16.37
C ASN A 816 25.24 -10.70 16.12
N PRO A 817 25.12 -9.82 17.12
CA PRO A 817 25.54 -8.43 16.98
C PRO A 817 27.03 -8.24 16.65
N LEU A 818 27.87 -9.23 16.92
CA LEU A 818 29.32 -9.21 16.63
C LEU A 818 29.63 -9.65 15.19
N ASP A 819 28.69 -10.32 14.51
CA ASP A 819 28.82 -10.76 13.11
C ASP A 819 27.50 -10.57 12.38
N ALA A 820 27.10 -9.33 12.26
CA ALA A 820 25.81 -8.92 11.73
C ALA A 820 25.61 -9.17 10.22
N PHE A 821 26.66 -9.57 9.52
CA PHE A 821 26.64 -9.89 8.10
C PHE A 821 27.22 -11.30 7.85
N ALA A 822 26.88 -12.25 8.72
CA ALA A 822 27.26 -13.64 8.55
C ALA A 822 26.69 -14.20 7.23
N PRO A 823 27.45 -15.03 6.48
CA PRO A 823 27.02 -15.51 5.16
C PRO A 823 25.64 -16.19 5.14
N GLY A 824 25.27 -16.89 6.21
CA GLY A 824 23.96 -17.52 6.34
C GLY A 824 22.81 -16.57 6.58
N ASP A 825 23.07 -15.31 6.91
CA ASP A 825 22.06 -14.25 7.13
C ASP A 825 21.74 -13.48 5.85
N TYR A 826 22.28 -13.87 4.70
CA TYR A 826 21.96 -13.31 3.40
C TYR A 826 21.17 -14.31 2.58
N GLY A 827 19.92 -14.01 2.33
CA GLY A 827 18.99 -14.88 1.63
C GLY A 827 17.89 -14.14 0.91
N PRO A 828 16.90 -14.84 0.35
CA PRO A 828 15.69 -14.24 -0.19
C PRO A 828 15.01 -13.34 0.86
N SER A 829 14.35 -12.27 0.41
CA SER A 829 13.42 -11.49 1.26
C SER A 829 12.06 -12.18 1.31
N GLY A 830 11.22 -11.83 2.27
CA GLY A 830 9.86 -12.40 2.40
C GLY A 830 8.98 -12.20 1.16
N GLU A 831 9.25 -11.17 0.37
CA GLU A 831 8.55 -10.85 -0.88
C GLU A 831 9.26 -11.40 -2.13
N ASP A 832 10.19 -12.34 -1.99
CA ASP A 832 10.85 -12.92 -3.16
C ASP A 832 9.93 -13.89 -3.89
N VAL A 833 9.25 -13.43 -4.91
CA VAL A 833 8.47 -14.25 -5.85
C VAL A 833 9.27 -14.44 -7.13
N THR A 834 9.91 -15.60 -7.27
CA THR A 834 10.82 -15.88 -8.40
C THR A 834 10.11 -15.85 -9.74
N HIS A 835 8.90 -16.40 -9.84
CA HIS A 835 8.12 -16.44 -11.06
C HIS A 835 6.73 -15.90 -10.81
N ARG A 836 6.33 -14.89 -11.56
CA ARG A 836 4.98 -14.34 -11.55
C ARG A 836 4.46 -14.18 -12.96
N ALA A 837 3.26 -14.67 -13.21
CA ALA A 837 2.54 -14.51 -14.47
C ALA A 837 1.14 -13.94 -14.20
N VAL A 838 0.76 -12.91 -14.95
CA VAL A 838 -0.58 -12.32 -14.91
C VAL A 838 -1.13 -12.25 -16.32
N LEU A 839 -2.34 -12.75 -16.51
CA LEU A 839 -3.05 -12.70 -17.78
C LEU A 839 -4.39 -12.00 -17.58
N ILE A 840 -4.60 -10.90 -18.30
CA ILE A 840 -5.82 -10.11 -18.26
C ILE A 840 -6.41 -10.07 -19.66
N GLY A 841 -7.72 -10.23 -19.76
CA GLY A 841 -8.37 -10.12 -21.06
C GLY A 841 -9.83 -9.77 -20.98
N THR A 842 -10.33 -9.13 -22.05
CA THR A 842 -11.75 -8.86 -22.25
C THR A 842 -12.14 -9.35 -23.63
N PHE A 843 -13.13 -10.24 -23.66
CA PHE A 843 -13.65 -10.83 -24.91
C PHE A 843 -15.09 -10.39 -25.15
N ARG A 844 -15.32 -9.74 -26.28
CA ARG A 844 -16.67 -9.39 -26.74
C ARG A 844 -17.27 -10.57 -27.47
N ALA A 845 -18.12 -11.31 -26.78
CA ALA A 845 -18.79 -12.50 -27.27
C ALA A 845 -20.02 -12.15 -28.15
N PRO A 846 -20.46 -13.07 -29.00
CA PRO A 846 -21.72 -12.93 -29.73
C PRO A 846 -22.90 -12.69 -28.79
N GLY A 847 -23.91 -11.94 -29.24
CA GLY A 847 -25.08 -11.61 -28.44
C GLY A 847 -24.90 -10.43 -27.48
N GLY A 848 -23.79 -9.68 -27.62
CA GLY A 848 -23.52 -8.49 -26.81
C GLY A 848 -23.02 -8.79 -25.40
N PHE A 849 -22.58 -10.02 -25.16
CA PHE A 849 -21.90 -10.35 -23.90
C PHE A 849 -20.46 -9.90 -23.92
N GLU A 850 -19.98 -9.48 -22.77
CA GLU A 850 -18.58 -9.17 -22.50
C GLU A 850 -18.08 -10.09 -21.40
N VAL A 851 -16.97 -10.77 -21.64
CA VAL A 851 -16.33 -11.71 -20.72
C VAL A 851 -14.94 -11.18 -20.42
N SER A 852 -14.71 -10.80 -19.18
CA SER A 852 -13.41 -10.32 -18.70
C SER A 852 -12.83 -11.31 -17.71
N PHE A 853 -11.52 -11.48 -17.72
CA PHE A 853 -10.83 -12.37 -16.80
C PHE A 853 -9.51 -11.79 -16.32
N LEU A 854 -9.15 -12.17 -15.10
CA LEU A 854 -7.86 -11.93 -14.48
C LEU A 854 -7.34 -13.27 -13.95
N SER A 855 -6.20 -13.72 -14.50
CA SER A 855 -5.53 -14.94 -14.04
C SER A 855 -4.15 -14.59 -13.51
N GLN A 856 -3.82 -15.08 -12.34
CA GLN A 856 -2.55 -14.86 -11.66
C GLN A 856 -1.94 -16.20 -11.28
N ALA A 857 -0.62 -16.32 -11.43
CA ALA A 857 0.16 -17.47 -11.00
C ALA A 857 1.52 -17.00 -10.52
N GLU A 858 1.91 -17.41 -9.31
CA GLU A 858 3.20 -17.06 -8.74
C GLU A 858 3.80 -18.22 -7.94
N SER A 859 5.13 -18.25 -7.90
CA SER A 859 5.87 -19.21 -7.10
C SER A 859 5.65 -18.95 -5.61
N GLY A 860 5.77 -19.99 -4.80
CA GLY A 860 5.64 -19.87 -3.36
C GLY A 860 6.67 -18.90 -2.77
N ARG A 861 6.25 -18.15 -1.77
CA ARG A 861 7.12 -17.21 -1.03
C ARG A 861 8.12 -17.94 -0.15
N PRO A 862 9.26 -17.31 0.16
CA PRO A 862 10.26 -17.93 1.01
C PRO A 862 9.81 -18.00 2.47
N ILE A 863 10.41 -18.95 3.21
CA ILE A 863 10.12 -19.21 4.62
C ILE A 863 11.42 -19.49 5.34
N THR A 864 11.63 -18.81 6.46
CA THR A 864 12.72 -19.08 7.39
C THR A 864 12.26 -20.03 8.50
N LEU A 865 12.97 -21.12 8.70
CA LEU A 865 12.77 -21.95 9.88
C LEU A 865 13.51 -21.34 11.07
N THR A 866 12.79 -21.10 12.15
CA THR A 866 13.34 -20.56 13.39
C THR A 866 13.36 -21.58 14.51
N ASN A 867 14.16 -21.28 15.56
CA ASN A 867 14.08 -22.03 16.80
C ASN A 867 12.69 -21.86 17.45
N ALA A 868 12.40 -22.66 18.47
CA ALA A 868 11.10 -22.67 19.14
C ALA A 868 10.68 -21.30 19.68
N ASN A 869 11.61 -20.42 19.98
CA ASN A 869 11.34 -19.08 20.51
C ASN A 869 11.25 -18.00 19.42
N GLY A 870 11.42 -18.35 18.13
CA GLY A 870 11.42 -17.39 17.03
C GLY A 870 12.58 -16.38 17.04
N THR A 871 13.59 -16.59 17.86
CA THR A 871 14.67 -15.61 18.10
C THR A 871 15.88 -15.79 17.22
N ASP A 872 16.05 -16.95 16.62
CA ASP A 872 17.17 -17.31 15.74
C ASP A 872 16.72 -18.39 14.74
N ARG A 873 17.50 -18.60 13.70
CA ARG A 873 17.28 -19.69 12.73
C ARG A 873 17.44 -21.05 13.38
N ALA A 874 16.66 -22.01 12.91
CA ALA A 874 16.70 -23.38 13.39
C ALA A 874 18.05 -24.05 13.14
N VAL A 875 18.41 -24.99 14.01
CA VAL A 875 19.56 -25.89 13.82
C VAL A 875 19.02 -27.30 13.56
N VAL A 876 19.28 -27.84 12.38
CA VAL A 876 18.84 -29.16 11.93
C VAL A 876 20.06 -30.04 11.68
N ASP A 877 20.12 -31.21 12.30
CA ASP A 877 21.25 -32.14 12.20
C ASP A 877 22.61 -31.47 12.52
N GLY A 878 22.59 -30.50 13.46
CA GLY A 878 23.81 -29.78 13.86
C GLY A 878 24.19 -28.64 12.87
N VAL A 879 23.41 -28.40 11.81
CA VAL A 879 23.64 -27.33 10.83
C VAL A 879 22.57 -26.26 10.99
N LYS A 880 23.02 -25.01 11.15
CA LYS A 880 22.12 -23.87 11.18
C LYS A 880 21.55 -23.60 9.78
N THR A 881 20.22 -23.52 9.65
CA THR A 881 19.54 -23.21 8.39
C THR A 881 19.93 -21.83 7.88
N THR A 882 19.76 -21.58 6.60
CA THR A 882 19.99 -20.26 5.99
C THR A 882 18.70 -19.44 5.97
N LEU A 883 18.82 -18.13 5.80
CA LEU A 883 17.66 -17.24 5.69
C LEU A 883 16.79 -17.68 4.51
N ASP A 884 15.50 -17.86 4.76
CA ASP A 884 14.48 -18.13 3.74
C ASP A 884 14.83 -19.30 2.78
N GLU A 885 15.37 -20.36 3.37
CA GLU A 885 15.81 -21.55 2.63
C GLU A 885 14.67 -22.32 1.99
N PHE A 886 13.48 -22.23 2.57
CA PHE A 886 12.30 -23.00 2.16
C PHE A 886 11.32 -22.15 1.35
N ARG A 887 10.42 -22.79 0.63
CA ARG A 887 9.37 -22.14 -0.17
C ARG A 887 8.00 -22.69 0.18
N GLY A 888 7.04 -21.77 0.32
CA GLY A 888 5.63 -22.08 0.52
C GLY A 888 4.93 -22.59 -0.74
N THR A 889 3.62 -22.65 -0.68
CA THR A 889 2.77 -23.10 -1.81
C THR A 889 2.67 -22.01 -2.88
N PRO A 890 2.68 -22.39 -4.17
CA PRO A 890 2.40 -21.43 -5.24
C PRO A 890 0.97 -20.89 -5.14
N TYR A 891 0.81 -19.59 -5.37
CA TYR A 891 -0.48 -18.96 -5.52
C TYR A 891 -0.95 -19.01 -6.98
N ILE A 892 -2.18 -19.50 -7.23
CA ILE A 892 -2.79 -19.51 -8.55
C ILE A 892 -4.27 -19.19 -8.42
N GLN A 893 -4.73 -18.13 -9.05
CA GLN A 893 -6.14 -17.71 -9.02
C GLN A 893 -6.57 -17.23 -10.39
N THR A 894 -7.82 -17.54 -10.74
CA THR A 894 -8.47 -16.99 -11.94
C THR A 894 -9.83 -16.46 -11.55
N ASP A 895 -10.04 -15.19 -11.87
CA ASP A 895 -11.31 -14.49 -11.66
C ASP A 895 -11.94 -14.18 -13.01
N LEU A 896 -13.27 -14.27 -13.08
CA LEU A 896 -14.02 -14.12 -14.33
C LEU A 896 -15.24 -13.21 -14.10
N ARG A 897 -15.48 -12.30 -15.02
CA ARG A 897 -16.70 -11.50 -15.08
C ARG A 897 -17.41 -11.72 -16.40
N VAL A 898 -18.72 -11.93 -16.34
CA VAL A 898 -19.59 -11.97 -17.53
C VAL A 898 -20.62 -10.88 -17.39
N SER A 899 -20.67 -9.96 -18.33
CA SER A 899 -21.58 -8.84 -18.33
C SER A 899 -22.31 -8.71 -19.67
N ARG A 900 -23.45 -8.01 -19.67
CA ARG A 900 -24.19 -7.73 -20.90
C ARG A 900 -24.77 -6.31 -20.83
N PRO A 901 -24.18 -5.32 -21.55
CA PRO A 901 -24.79 -3.99 -21.67
C PRO A 901 -26.12 -4.08 -22.42
N ILE A 902 -27.16 -3.49 -21.86
CA ILE A 902 -28.51 -3.39 -22.41
C ILE A 902 -28.84 -1.91 -22.52
N HIS A 903 -28.91 -1.39 -23.73
CA HIS A 903 -29.21 0.02 -23.97
C HIS A 903 -30.72 0.28 -23.96
N PHE A 904 -31.17 1.25 -23.17
CA PHE A 904 -32.52 1.71 -23.09
C PHE A 904 -32.60 3.17 -23.55
N ARG A 905 -33.28 3.43 -24.66
CA ARG A 905 -33.25 4.75 -25.30
C ARG A 905 -31.77 5.13 -25.61
N GLU A 906 -31.50 6.29 -26.10
CA GLU A 906 -30.16 6.69 -26.54
C GLU A 906 -29.15 6.97 -25.39
N ARG A 907 -29.64 7.15 -24.15
CA ARG A 907 -28.83 7.66 -23.03
C ARG A 907 -28.63 6.68 -21.87
N TYR A 908 -29.45 5.66 -21.71
CA TYR A 908 -29.42 4.77 -20.53
C TYR A 908 -28.91 3.40 -20.88
N THR A 909 -28.01 2.91 -20.09
CA THR A 909 -27.51 1.54 -20.21
C THR A 909 -27.62 0.83 -18.87
N ALA A 910 -28.23 -0.36 -18.86
CA ALA A 910 -28.17 -1.27 -17.73
C ALA A 910 -27.25 -2.43 -18.09
N THR A 911 -26.29 -2.69 -17.25
CA THR A 911 -25.30 -3.77 -17.43
C THR A 911 -25.40 -4.74 -16.26
N PRO A 912 -26.26 -5.77 -16.32
CA PRO A 912 -26.20 -6.88 -15.38
C PRO A 912 -24.90 -7.66 -15.60
N PHE A 913 -24.33 -8.16 -14.51
CA PHE A 913 -23.11 -8.97 -14.54
C PHE A 913 -23.08 -10.01 -13.43
N ILE A 914 -22.28 -11.03 -13.65
CA ILE A 914 -21.87 -11.99 -12.64
C ILE A 914 -20.35 -12.07 -12.62
N GLU A 915 -19.78 -12.10 -11.42
CA GLU A 915 -18.35 -12.29 -11.18
C GLU A 915 -18.13 -13.61 -10.44
N PHE A 916 -17.05 -14.27 -10.80
CA PHE A 916 -16.56 -15.47 -10.15
C PHE A 916 -15.13 -15.22 -9.70
N PHE A 917 -14.89 -15.34 -8.42
CA PHE A 917 -13.55 -15.23 -7.84
C PHE A 917 -13.04 -16.63 -7.54
N ASN A 918 -11.77 -16.86 -7.77
CA ASN A 918 -11.15 -18.18 -7.66
C ASN A 918 -12.00 -19.26 -8.36
N LEU A 919 -12.25 -19.08 -9.64
CA LEU A 919 -13.16 -19.86 -10.47
C LEU A 919 -12.94 -21.38 -10.33
N PHE A 920 -11.71 -21.81 -10.11
CA PHE A 920 -11.36 -23.23 -9.97
C PHE A 920 -11.37 -23.73 -8.52
N ASN A 921 -11.77 -22.89 -7.57
CA ASN A 921 -11.80 -23.20 -6.14
C ASN A 921 -10.48 -23.82 -5.66
N ARG A 922 -9.36 -23.27 -6.10
CA ARG A 922 -8.05 -23.71 -5.67
C ARG A 922 -7.79 -23.26 -4.25
N ASN A 923 -7.31 -24.14 -3.40
CA ASN A 923 -6.78 -23.77 -2.11
C ASN A 923 -5.40 -23.11 -2.29
N ASN A 924 -5.24 -21.86 -1.83
CA ASN A 924 -4.03 -21.05 -1.98
C ASN A 924 -3.43 -20.67 -0.61
N PRO A 925 -3.01 -21.63 0.21
CA PRO A 925 -2.45 -21.31 1.53
C PRO A 925 -1.17 -20.46 1.45
N GLY A 926 -0.43 -20.58 0.34
CA GLY A 926 0.78 -19.78 0.10
C GLY A 926 0.54 -18.33 -0.27
N ALA A 927 -0.72 -17.92 -0.44
CA ALA A 927 -1.08 -16.51 -0.59
C ALA A 927 -0.92 -15.74 0.71
N ASN A 928 -0.94 -16.44 1.81
CA ASN A 928 -0.75 -15.85 3.12
C ASN A 928 0.75 -15.77 3.48
N TYR A 929 1.09 -14.73 4.19
CA TYR A 929 2.47 -14.44 4.55
C TYR A 929 2.85 -15.12 5.85
N VAL A 930 3.64 -16.17 5.75
CA VAL A 930 4.38 -16.72 6.87
C VAL A 930 5.86 -16.67 6.51
N THR A 931 6.54 -15.66 7.00
CA THR A 931 7.98 -15.48 6.74
C THR A 931 8.85 -16.34 7.65
N ASN A 932 8.39 -16.56 8.88
CA ASN A 932 9.13 -17.32 9.90
C ASN A 932 8.24 -18.43 10.46
N VAL A 933 8.75 -19.64 10.50
CA VAL A 933 8.05 -20.79 11.07
C VAL A 933 8.92 -21.39 12.16
N ALA A 934 8.43 -21.35 13.39
CA ALA A 934 9.12 -21.96 14.52
C ALA A 934 9.08 -23.49 14.42
N ILE A 935 10.22 -24.12 14.63
CA ILE A 935 10.30 -25.58 14.73
C ILE A 935 10.03 -25.97 16.18
N LEU A 936 9.00 -26.76 16.40
CA LEU A 936 8.64 -27.27 17.71
C LEU A 936 8.81 -28.79 17.76
N PRO A 937 9.10 -29.37 18.92
CA PRO A 937 9.15 -30.80 19.07
C PRO A 937 7.85 -31.49 18.62
N VAL A 938 7.95 -32.70 18.05
CA VAL A 938 6.78 -33.46 17.57
C VAL A 938 5.72 -33.66 18.66
N ASN A 939 6.15 -33.76 19.91
CA ASN A 939 5.25 -33.96 21.05
C ASN A 939 4.75 -32.64 21.67
N ASP A 940 5.19 -31.49 21.15
CA ASP A 940 4.70 -30.21 21.63
C ASP A 940 3.26 -30.04 21.18
N PRO A 941 2.31 -29.75 22.07
CA PRO A 941 0.92 -29.55 21.70
C PRO A 941 0.71 -28.36 20.74
N ASN A 942 1.68 -27.42 20.74
CA ASN A 942 1.67 -26.27 19.84
C ASN A 942 2.43 -26.55 18.52
N ASN A 943 2.91 -27.79 18.31
CA ASN A 943 3.58 -28.13 17.07
C ASN A 943 2.60 -28.30 15.94
N VAL A 944 2.30 -27.22 15.28
CA VAL A 944 1.42 -27.14 14.12
C VAL A 944 2.17 -27.22 12.80
N THR A 945 3.48 -27.10 12.83
CA THR A 945 4.30 -27.15 11.61
C THR A 945 4.45 -28.54 11.05
N GLY A 946 4.35 -29.58 11.92
CA GLY A 946 4.53 -30.97 11.52
C GLY A 946 5.92 -31.30 10.92
N LEU A 947 6.88 -30.38 11.07
CA LEU A 947 8.19 -30.51 10.43
C LEU A 947 9.20 -31.32 11.26
N CYS A 948 9.02 -31.36 12.57
CA CYS A 948 9.91 -32.10 13.45
C CYS A 948 9.64 -33.59 13.38
N LEU A 949 10.66 -34.39 13.12
CA LEU A 949 10.58 -35.88 13.10
C LEU A 949 10.94 -36.52 14.45
N ASN A 950 11.51 -35.74 15.37
CA ASN A 950 11.86 -36.24 16.70
C ASN A 950 11.59 -35.21 17.80
N PRO A 951 11.43 -35.63 19.08
CA PRO A 951 11.11 -34.74 20.19
C PRO A 951 12.07 -33.57 20.41
N ALA A 952 13.32 -33.72 20.01
CA ALA A 952 14.32 -32.67 20.14
C ALA A 952 14.39 -31.72 18.94
N CYS A 953 13.55 -31.94 17.94
CA CYS A 953 13.50 -31.17 16.68
C CYS A 953 14.86 -31.04 15.98
N THR A 954 15.68 -32.09 16.07
CA THR A 954 16.98 -32.15 15.39
C THR A 954 16.90 -32.77 14.00
N GLU A 955 15.74 -33.35 13.68
CA GLU A 955 15.44 -33.93 12.37
C GLU A 955 14.09 -33.42 11.89
N ILE A 956 14.06 -32.83 10.69
CA ILE A 956 12.85 -32.27 10.09
C ILE A 956 12.48 -32.99 8.80
N THR A 957 11.20 -32.99 8.46
CA THR A 957 10.72 -33.45 7.16
C THR A 957 11.18 -32.45 6.10
N PRO A 958 11.81 -32.89 5.00
CA PRO A 958 12.12 -31.99 3.89
C PRO A 958 10.84 -31.32 3.37
N VAL A 959 10.82 -29.98 3.35
CA VAL A 959 9.71 -29.23 2.79
C VAL A 959 9.83 -29.22 1.27
N THR A 960 9.28 -30.23 0.62
CA THR A 960 9.29 -30.36 -0.84
C THR A 960 8.11 -29.67 -1.50
N SER A 961 7.07 -29.37 -0.74
CA SER A 961 5.89 -28.61 -1.21
C SER A 961 5.26 -27.85 -0.06
N GLY A 962 4.66 -26.72 -0.33
CA GLY A 962 3.97 -25.91 0.67
C GLY A 962 2.75 -26.61 1.35
N LYS A 963 2.34 -27.76 0.84
CA LYS A 963 1.33 -28.59 1.51
C LYS A 963 1.82 -29.21 2.83
N GLN A 964 3.12 -29.22 3.05
CA GLN A 964 3.75 -29.75 4.26
C GLN A 964 3.90 -28.68 5.35
N LEU A 965 3.72 -27.41 4.99
CA LEU A 965 3.77 -26.30 5.93
C LEU A 965 2.37 -26.03 6.44
N LEU A 966 2.19 -26.14 7.71
CA LEU A 966 1.02 -25.68 8.43
C LEU A 966 1.16 -24.17 8.64
N VAL A 967 0.17 -23.44 8.18
CA VAL A 967 0.15 -21.98 8.33
C VAL A 967 -0.44 -21.66 9.71
N PRO A 968 0.24 -20.92 10.58
CA PRO A 968 -0.32 -20.55 11.88
C PRO A 968 -1.67 -19.86 11.76
N ALA A 969 -2.57 -20.13 12.68
CA ALA A 969 -3.93 -19.60 12.66
C ALA A 969 -3.95 -18.06 12.70
N GLY A 970 -3.04 -17.45 13.44
CA GLY A 970 -2.91 -16.00 13.48
C GLY A 970 -2.63 -15.36 12.13
N ALA A 971 -1.85 -16.03 11.29
CA ALA A 971 -1.61 -15.59 9.93
C ALA A 971 -2.83 -15.76 9.01
N LEU A 972 -3.73 -16.71 9.33
CA LEU A 972 -4.97 -16.88 8.60
C LEU A 972 -6.04 -15.86 8.97
N GLY A 973 -5.98 -15.30 10.19
CA GLY A 973 -6.96 -14.35 10.66
C GLY A 973 -7.07 -13.12 9.77
N ASP A 974 -5.96 -12.55 9.45
CA ASP A 974 -5.90 -11.39 8.57
C ASP A 974 -6.29 -11.74 7.13
N PHE A 975 -6.05 -12.97 6.75
CA PHE A 975 -6.35 -13.50 5.44
C PHE A 975 -7.85 -13.65 5.16
N PHE A 976 -8.63 -14.05 6.18
CA PHE A 976 -10.07 -14.23 6.09
C PHE A 976 -10.86 -13.04 6.64
N GLY A 977 -10.20 -11.98 6.99
CA GLY A 977 -10.84 -10.76 7.48
C GLY A 977 -11.70 -10.06 6.42
N PRO A 978 -12.53 -9.12 6.84
CA PRO A 978 -13.34 -8.32 5.93
C PRO A 978 -12.47 -7.63 4.86
N GLY A 979 -12.92 -7.70 3.62
CA GLY A 979 -12.21 -7.07 2.51
C GLY A 979 -10.99 -7.80 1.98
N THR A 980 -10.57 -8.92 2.56
CA THR A 980 -9.50 -9.75 2.00
C THR A 980 -9.89 -10.39 0.67
N THR A 981 -8.92 -10.55 -0.21
CA THR A 981 -9.19 -10.89 -1.60
C THR A 981 -8.24 -11.92 -2.18
N VAL A 982 -7.08 -12.08 -1.57
CA VAL A 982 -6.06 -13.03 -2.02
C VAL A 982 -6.32 -14.37 -1.36
N GLY A 983 -6.38 -15.43 -2.17
CA GLY A 983 -6.54 -16.79 -1.67
C GLY A 983 -7.93 -17.18 -1.18
N ILE A 984 -8.93 -16.31 -1.34
CA ILE A 984 -10.31 -16.67 -0.99
C ILE A 984 -10.76 -17.92 -1.75
N PRO A 985 -11.62 -18.77 -1.15
CA PRO A 985 -12.24 -19.87 -1.86
C PRO A 985 -13.15 -19.35 -2.99
N PHE A 986 -13.62 -20.25 -3.85
CA PHE A 986 -14.59 -19.87 -4.89
C PHE A 986 -15.72 -19.04 -4.30
N ALA A 987 -15.97 -17.89 -4.91
CA ALA A 987 -17.10 -17.02 -4.59
C ALA A 987 -17.71 -16.47 -5.86
N ALA A 988 -19.05 -16.37 -5.89
CA ALA A 988 -19.74 -15.67 -6.97
C ALA A 988 -20.46 -14.42 -6.43
N GLN A 989 -20.48 -13.38 -7.25
CA GLN A 989 -21.09 -12.10 -6.96
C GLN A 989 -22.01 -11.69 -8.10
N LEU A 990 -23.21 -11.27 -7.80
CA LEU A 990 -24.15 -10.72 -8.76
C LEU A 990 -24.13 -9.19 -8.70
N GLY A 991 -24.33 -8.53 -9.82
CA GLY A 991 -24.44 -7.10 -9.80
C GLY A 991 -25.15 -6.53 -11.01
N VAL A 992 -25.46 -5.25 -10.90
CA VAL A 992 -26.00 -4.45 -11.98
C VAL A 992 -25.39 -3.06 -11.94
N ARG A 993 -25.05 -2.53 -13.10
CA ARG A 993 -24.57 -1.15 -13.27
C ARG A 993 -25.56 -0.40 -14.16
N LEU A 994 -25.90 0.82 -13.78
CA LEU A 994 -26.76 1.72 -14.51
C LEU A 994 -25.95 2.97 -14.87
N THR A 995 -25.87 3.28 -16.16
CA THR A 995 -25.16 4.48 -16.64
C THR A 995 -26.08 5.32 -17.53
N PHE A 996 -25.93 6.63 -17.43
CA PHE A 996 -26.60 7.56 -18.32
C PHE A 996 -25.75 8.79 -18.66
#